data_45df8734eaf1f17bbb3a158b641a8057
#
_entry.id   45df8734eaf1f17bbb3a158b641a8057
#
_cell.length_a   1.000
_cell.length_b   1.000
_cell.length_c   1.000
_cell.angle_alpha   90.00
_cell.angle_beta   90.00
_cell.angle_gamma   90.00
#
_symmetry.space_group_name_H-M   'P 1'
#
loop_
_entity.id
_entity.type
_entity.pdbx_description
1 polymer ?
#
loop_
_entity_poly.entity_id
_entity_poly.type
_entity_poly.pdbx_seq_one_letter_code
_entity_poly.pdbx_strand_id
1 'polypeptide(L)'
;MPARAIGVFQNSSAAADAQQMLDQMTPEERVGQLFLVGFTGASMDEKSQIFDLITRYHVGGVVLQSGNDNFAAAPDTVKVAYRLIAQLQDAEKQASLNVINLSPTPAAGTPTPLPVPTPAPANYIPLFVGITQDGDGYPNDQILNGLTALPNLMALGATWDPSLAQKVGVVAGQELSRIGFNLYFGPSLDVLATPEATLSNGLNANVFGGDPYWVGAMGSAYITGLHNGSNGQLVVVADHFPGAGSADRPAGGEPATVRESLDQLKQIELAPFFAVTGNAQTPQSAVDGLLVSHIRYQGIQGNIRSTTRPVSFDPQALSQILAMPAFSTWRTGGGLMISDDLGSQTVRLFYDPSGQSFQARLVALDSFLAGNDILNMGNIISSDVKDNYSSVIQAMDFFNQKYLADPAFAKRVDDADLRILTMKYRLYGDFTSGTVTPPESGLSELGKSDAITFEVARQSATLVSPDKLDLETALPSAPVVNDHIVFLTDTRKGPQCSSCGDESMLAVDSLQNAILRLYGSQAGGQVIAGRLISYPFDMLAGILAGGLGYPDLENSLAQTNWVVINMLDAGPDQPQTTLLRRFLSERQDLLRDKHVVVFAFNAPYFLDATDISKVTAYYCLYSKSEPFVEVAARLLFRELSPAGTLPVSVAGIGYDLHLATAPDPAQVIDLSLDLPAAASSSAGSLSTLQPTATPSLRVGDTLSVRTGVIVDLNGHPVPDGTSVQFKVTLNGSGGVVQQIDSFTAQGIARASFNIDRPGLLSINALSSPANTSLVLQLNVTSQGSSVTVVTPTPIPEFTSTPTQIPSTPTPTPTPTSPLQQGYPGFSGWLASVLLLIGSGFLAYWLGDRFAATRWGMRWAMCVVLGGLLAYTYLATRMPGAAAYLHERGWSGMLGIVLFGAAAGFGGAYVWFRLTKGSRKPPG
;
A
#
# COMPACT_ATOMS: atom_id res chain seq x y z
N MET A 1 -25.58 0.73 18.01
CA MET A 1 -25.50 -0.40 18.95
C MET A 1 -24.02 -0.66 19.21
N PRO A 2 -23.56 -0.92 20.43
CA PRO A 2 -22.18 -1.27 20.62
C PRO A 2 -21.89 -2.55 19.82
N ALA A 3 -20.91 -2.52 18.96
CA ALA A 3 -20.42 -3.69 18.24
C ALA A 3 -20.11 -4.78 19.29
N ARG A 4 -20.80 -5.90 19.21
CA ARG A 4 -20.40 -7.10 19.94
C ARG A 4 -19.00 -7.43 19.46
N ALA A 5 -18.01 -7.30 20.32
CA ALA A 5 -16.70 -7.88 20.11
C ALA A 5 -16.93 -9.37 19.81
N ILE A 6 -16.80 -9.73 18.54
CA ILE A 6 -16.73 -11.12 18.13
C ILE A 6 -15.39 -11.58 18.70
N GLY A 7 -15.44 -12.49 19.70
CA GLY A 7 -14.24 -13.12 20.25
C GLY A 7 -13.55 -13.91 19.15
N VAL A 8 -12.67 -13.22 18.45
CA VAL A 8 -11.73 -13.81 17.52
C VAL A 8 -10.87 -14.72 18.36
N PHE A 9 -10.93 -16.03 18.10
CA PHE A 9 -10.04 -17.04 18.66
C PHE A 9 -10.27 -17.59 20.09
N GLN A 10 -11.47 -17.94 20.46
CA GLN A 10 -11.65 -18.88 21.56
C GLN A 10 -11.75 -20.33 21.06
N ASN A 11 -10.65 -20.91 20.59
CA ASN A 11 -10.46 -22.36 20.68
C ASN A 11 -9.85 -22.64 22.06
N SER A 12 -10.70 -22.86 23.04
CA SER A 12 -10.29 -23.14 24.42
C SER A 12 -9.39 -24.39 24.55
N SER A 13 -9.46 -25.31 23.57
CA SER A 13 -8.59 -26.49 23.49
C SER A 13 -7.15 -26.12 23.08
N ALA A 14 -6.95 -25.37 22.02
CA ALA A 14 -5.59 -25.03 21.53
C ALA A 14 -4.76 -24.24 22.59
N ALA A 15 -5.40 -23.34 23.35
CA ALA A 15 -4.72 -22.62 24.41
C ALA A 15 -4.39 -23.54 25.62
N ALA A 16 -5.25 -24.50 25.95
CA ALA A 16 -4.98 -25.48 27.00
C ALA A 16 -3.85 -26.45 26.61
N ASP A 17 -3.90 -26.93 25.36
CA ASP A 17 -2.85 -27.80 24.81
C ASP A 17 -1.50 -27.08 24.72
N ALA A 18 -1.49 -25.79 24.32
CA ALA A 18 -0.32 -24.93 24.31
C ALA A 18 0.28 -24.73 25.72
N GLN A 19 -0.57 -24.51 26.74
CA GLN A 19 -0.10 -24.39 28.12
C GLN A 19 0.50 -25.70 28.62
N GLN A 20 -0.15 -26.84 28.33
CA GLN A 20 0.37 -28.17 28.69
C GLN A 20 1.73 -28.44 28.04
N MET A 21 1.90 -28.05 26.77
CA MET A 21 3.16 -28.17 26.05
C MET A 21 4.24 -27.28 26.70
N LEU A 22 3.92 -26.01 26.96
CA LEU A 22 4.82 -25.05 27.57
C LEU A 22 5.34 -25.56 28.94
N ASP A 23 4.46 -26.16 29.75
CA ASP A 23 4.85 -26.71 31.06
C ASP A 23 5.86 -27.86 30.97
N GLN A 24 5.95 -28.50 29.79
CA GLN A 24 6.88 -29.63 29.52
C GLN A 24 8.20 -29.19 28.88
N MET A 25 8.23 -27.98 28.27
CA MET A 25 9.39 -27.49 27.53
C MET A 25 10.57 -27.12 28.45
N THR A 26 11.76 -27.42 27.98
CA THR A 26 13.02 -26.96 28.56
C THR A 26 13.25 -25.46 28.30
N PRO A 27 14.13 -24.78 29.05
CA PRO A 27 14.52 -23.40 28.73
C PRO A 27 15.02 -23.21 27.31
N GLU A 28 15.79 -24.15 26.82
CA GLU A 28 16.36 -24.14 25.46
C GLU A 28 15.27 -24.25 24.40
N GLU A 29 14.30 -25.13 24.56
CA GLU A 29 13.13 -25.24 23.69
C GLU A 29 12.30 -23.97 23.68
N ARG A 30 12.04 -23.36 24.85
CA ARG A 30 11.29 -22.10 24.96
C ARG A 30 11.99 -20.97 24.22
N VAL A 31 13.29 -20.76 24.47
CA VAL A 31 14.06 -19.74 23.78
C VAL A 31 14.09 -20.00 22.28
N GLY A 32 14.26 -21.26 21.86
CA GLY A 32 14.27 -21.64 20.47
C GLY A 32 13.04 -21.21 19.69
N GLN A 33 11.85 -21.35 20.28
CA GLN A 33 10.58 -21.01 19.61
C GLN A 33 10.45 -19.55 19.19
N LEU A 34 11.22 -18.65 19.83
CA LEU A 34 11.19 -17.22 19.49
C LEU A 34 11.89 -16.89 18.14
N PHE A 35 12.70 -17.81 17.59
CA PHE A 35 13.59 -17.51 16.48
C PHE A 35 13.08 -18.11 15.16
N LEU A 36 12.94 -17.25 14.14
CA LEU A 36 12.87 -17.63 12.73
C LEU A 36 14.24 -17.39 12.09
N VAL A 37 14.79 -18.40 11.44
CA VAL A 37 16.15 -18.34 10.91
C VAL A 37 16.21 -18.54 9.41
N GLY A 38 17.10 -17.81 8.74
CA GLY A 38 17.48 -18.05 7.35
C GLY A 38 18.67 -18.99 7.28
N PHE A 39 18.77 -19.78 6.22
CA PHE A 39 19.89 -20.66 5.93
C PHE A 39 20.10 -20.80 4.42
N THR A 40 21.29 -21.23 4.00
CA THR A 40 21.62 -21.38 2.57
C THR A 40 21.50 -22.83 2.13
N GLY A 41 20.93 -23.03 0.95
CA GLY A 41 20.81 -24.31 0.27
C GLY A 41 19.40 -24.88 0.19
N ALA A 42 19.17 -25.72 -0.83
CA ALA A 42 17.88 -26.34 -1.15
C ALA A 42 17.76 -27.79 -0.66
N SER A 43 18.68 -28.23 0.20
CA SER A 43 18.68 -29.57 0.81
C SER A 43 19.30 -29.53 2.19
N MET A 44 18.93 -30.48 3.04
CA MET A 44 19.46 -30.61 4.40
C MET A 44 20.04 -32.01 4.60
N ASP A 45 21.13 -32.11 5.31
CA ASP A 45 21.72 -33.36 5.84
C ASP A 45 22.11 -33.18 7.33
N GLU A 46 22.43 -34.25 8.00
CA GLU A 46 22.83 -34.27 9.44
C GLU A 46 24.04 -33.39 9.77
N LYS A 47 24.81 -32.94 8.77
CA LYS A 47 26.00 -32.09 8.94
C LYS A 47 25.71 -30.63 8.64
N SER A 48 24.53 -30.33 8.11
CA SER A 48 24.17 -28.96 7.77
C SER A 48 23.94 -28.13 9.03
N GLN A 49 24.28 -26.85 8.97
CA GLN A 49 24.07 -25.89 10.07
C GLN A 49 22.61 -25.79 10.47
N ILE A 50 21.69 -25.86 9.51
CA ILE A 50 20.25 -25.80 9.79
C ILE A 50 19.78 -27.04 10.56
N PHE A 51 20.33 -28.23 10.29
CA PHE A 51 20.04 -29.44 11.06
C PHE A 51 20.38 -29.26 12.55
N ASP A 52 21.56 -28.69 12.86
CA ASP A 52 21.96 -28.39 14.24
C ASP A 52 21.05 -27.34 14.90
N LEU A 53 20.65 -26.27 14.18
CA LEU A 53 19.72 -25.26 14.69
C LEU A 53 18.34 -25.84 15.02
N ILE A 54 17.84 -26.79 14.23
CA ILE A 54 16.58 -27.47 14.49
C ILE A 54 16.70 -28.45 15.64
N THR A 55 17.67 -29.36 15.59
CA THR A 55 17.71 -30.54 16.47
C THR A 55 18.30 -30.26 17.85
N ARG A 56 19.15 -29.24 17.97
CA ARG A 56 19.84 -28.89 19.20
C ARG A 56 19.37 -27.57 19.82
N TYR A 57 19.07 -26.58 18.96
CA TYR A 57 18.65 -25.26 19.42
C TYR A 57 17.13 -25.07 19.35
N HIS A 58 16.39 -26.02 18.77
CA HIS A 58 14.91 -26.06 18.72
C HIS A 58 14.28 -24.77 18.18
N VAL A 59 14.86 -24.22 17.10
CA VAL A 59 14.35 -22.97 16.49
C VAL A 59 12.89 -23.09 16.14
N GLY A 60 12.13 -22.00 16.35
CA GLY A 60 10.68 -21.95 16.15
C GLY A 60 10.26 -22.09 14.69
N GLY A 61 11.16 -21.74 13.75
CA GLY A 61 10.90 -21.89 12.33
C GLY A 61 12.00 -21.39 11.45
N VAL A 62 11.75 -21.47 10.15
CA VAL A 62 12.68 -21.05 9.07
C VAL A 62 11.95 -20.14 8.10
N VAL A 63 12.70 -19.26 7.41
CA VAL A 63 12.22 -18.47 6.28
C VAL A 63 12.98 -18.89 5.04
N LEU A 64 12.24 -19.32 4.00
CA LEU A 64 12.85 -19.75 2.74
C LEU A 64 12.88 -18.58 1.74
N GLN A 65 14.05 -18.34 1.17
CA GLN A 65 14.32 -17.23 0.26
C GLN A 65 15.12 -17.70 -0.97
N SER A 66 14.79 -17.16 -2.14
CA SER A 66 15.53 -17.41 -3.38
C SER A 66 16.99 -16.93 -3.26
N GLY A 67 17.22 -15.80 -2.61
CA GLY A 67 18.56 -15.27 -2.32
C GLY A 67 19.43 -16.15 -1.41
N ASN A 68 18.83 -17.12 -0.72
CA ASN A 68 19.50 -18.11 0.11
C ASN A 68 19.66 -19.48 -0.59
N ASP A 69 19.39 -19.55 -1.90
CA ASP A 69 19.43 -20.79 -2.67
C ASP A 69 18.52 -21.91 -2.11
N ASN A 70 17.39 -21.53 -1.48
CA ASN A 70 16.45 -22.52 -0.94
C ASN A 70 15.57 -23.17 -2.00
N PHE A 71 15.65 -22.73 -3.25
CA PHE A 71 14.85 -23.21 -4.37
C PHE A 71 15.76 -23.66 -5.52
N ALA A 72 15.29 -24.64 -6.28
CA ALA A 72 15.97 -25.11 -7.50
C ALA A 72 15.42 -24.42 -8.75
N ALA A 73 16.16 -24.52 -9.85
CA ALA A 73 15.67 -24.07 -11.15
C ALA A 73 14.44 -24.88 -11.62
N ALA A 74 13.66 -24.30 -12.55
CA ALA A 74 12.59 -25.00 -13.27
C ALA A 74 13.14 -26.26 -13.97
N PRO A 75 12.35 -27.35 -14.08
CA PRO A 75 10.95 -27.50 -13.66
C PRO A 75 10.78 -28.05 -12.22
N ASP A 76 11.86 -28.20 -11.48
CA ASP A 76 11.85 -28.91 -10.19
C ASP A 76 11.66 -27.99 -8.98
N THR A 77 11.48 -26.68 -9.18
CA THR A 77 11.40 -25.64 -8.13
C THR A 77 10.46 -26.03 -6.98
N VAL A 78 9.20 -26.28 -7.29
CA VAL A 78 8.17 -26.62 -6.29
C VAL A 78 8.44 -27.98 -5.62
N LYS A 79 8.89 -28.96 -6.39
CA LYS A 79 9.18 -30.31 -5.86
C LYS A 79 10.36 -30.33 -4.91
N VAL A 80 11.40 -29.54 -5.20
CA VAL A 80 12.57 -29.38 -4.32
C VAL A 80 12.15 -28.64 -3.05
N ALA A 81 11.37 -27.55 -3.16
CA ALA A 81 10.84 -26.83 -2.01
C ALA A 81 10.03 -27.76 -1.06
N TYR A 82 9.10 -28.52 -1.62
CA TYR A 82 8.33 -29.52 -0.86
C TYR A 82 9.21 -30.52 -0.11
N ARG A 83 10.22 -31.08 -0.79
CA ARG A 83 11.15 -32.04 -0.16
C ARG A 83 11.99 -31.41 0.94
N LEU A 84 12.49 -30.19 0.72
CA LEU A 84 13.20 -29.44 1.73
C LEU A 84 12.34 -29.22 2.97
N ILE A 85 11.09 -28.75 2.80
CA ILE A 85 10.15 -28.52 3.90
C ILE A 85 9.86 -29.83 4.67
N ALA A 86 9.61 -30.92 3.95
CA ALA A 86 9.40 -32.23 4.58
C ALA A 86 10.63 -32.69 5.38
N GLN A 87 11.85 -32.51 4.86
CA GLN A 87 13.11 -32.83 5.58
C GLN A 87 13.27 -31.99 6.84
N LEU A 88 12.96 -30.68 6.80
CA LEU A 88 13.05 -29.77 7.95
C LEU A 88 12.07 -30.20 9.08
N GLN A 89 10.82 -30.51 8.73
CA GLN A 89 9.83 -31.01 9.69
C GLN A 89 10.19 -32.40 10.25
N ASP A 90 10.72 -33.27 9.41
CA ASP A 90 11.17 -34.60 9.85
C ASP A 90 12.39 -34.52 10.78
N ALA A 91 13.31 -33.57 10.58
CA ALA A 91 14.46 -33.36 11.48
C ALA A 91 13.99 -32.99 12.90
N GLU A 92 13.05 -32.06 13.04
CA GLU A 92 12.48 -31.68 14.33
C GLU A 92 11.78 -32.87 15.02
N LYS A 93 11.02 -33.63 14.25
CA LYS A 93 10.38 -34.86 14.75
C LYS A 93 11.40 -35.91 15.20
N GLN A 94 12.47 -36.13 14.44
CA GLN A 94 13.50 -37.09 14.81
C GLN A 94 14.28 -36.65 16.05
N ALA A 95 14.53 -35.34 16.22
CA ALA A 95 15.14 -34.77 17.43
C ALA A 95 14.33 -35.15 18.66
N SER A 96 13.02 -35.04 18.62
CA SER A 96 12.12 -35.41 19.71
C SER A 96 12.13 -36.92 20.05
N LEU A 97 12.45 -37.78 19.08
CA LEU A 97 12.48 -39.21 19.25
C LEU A 97 13.86 -39.75 19.66
N ASN A 98 14.98 -39.07 19.35
CA ASN A 98 16.36 -39.60 19.38
C ASN A 98 17.16 -39.24 20.62
N VAL A 99 16.58 -38.75 21.71
CA VAL A 99 17.33 -38.44 22.97
C VAL A 99 18.02 -39.66 23.61
N ILE A 100 17.89 -40.83 23.03
CA ILE A 100 18.43 -42.09 23.61
C ILE A 100 19.90 -42.37 23.24
N ASN A 101 20.52 -41.71 22.26
CA ASN A 101 21.80 -42.18 21.70
C ASN A 101 23.01 -41.24 21.81
N LEU A 102 22.95 -40.13 22.55
CA LEU A 102 24.13 -39.26 22.74
C LEU A 102 24.91 -39.52 24.02
N SER A 103 24.85 -40.73 24.57
CA SER A 103 25.79 -41.15 25.61
C SER A 103 27.19 -41.31 25.00
N PRO A 104 28.20 -40.54 25.44
CA PRO A 104 29.57 -40.77 24.97
C PRO A 104 29.97 -42.20 25.36
N THR A 105 30.43 -42.99 24.39
CA THR A 105 31.01 -44.29 24.63
C THR A 105 32.14 -44.16 25.64
N PRO A 106 32.09 -44.77 26.85
CA PRO A 106 33.16 -44.61 27.82
C PRO A 106 34.45 -45.23 27.27
N ALA A 107 35.51 -44.43 27.20
CA ALA A 107 36.86 -44.97 26.96
C ALA A 107 37.19 -45.92 28.11
N ALA A 108 37.54 -47.13 27.79
CA ALA A 108 37.89 -48.19 28.75
C ALA A 108 39.00 -47.73 29.69
N GLY A 109 38.67 -47.54 30.98
CA GLY A 109 39.68 -47.25 32.02
C GLY A 109 39.38 -46.04 32.95
N THR A 110 38.28 -45.37 32.83
CA THR A 110 37.93 -44.24 33.76
C THR A 110 36.94 -44.68 34.88
N PRO A 111 37.05 -44.23 36.12
CA PRO A 111 36.11 -44.57 37.17
C PRO A 111 34.72 -44.04 36.86
N THR A 112 33.70 -44.89 37.10
CA THR A 112 32.29 -44.65 36.86
C THR A 112 31.87 -43.24 37.29
N PRO A 113 31.47 -42.34 36.37
CA PRO A 113 30.86 -41.06 36.76
C PRO A 113 29.55 -41.34 37.49
N LEU A 114 29.19 -40.46 38.45
CA LEU A 114 27.86 -40.41 39.01
C LEU A 114 26.83 -40.31 37.88
N PRO A 115 25.65 -40.95 38.01
CA PRO A 115 24.63 -40.90 36.95
C PRO A 115 24.31 -39.42 36.66
N VAL A 116 24.71 -38.97 35.48
CA VAL A 116 24.25 -37.71 34.90
C VAL A 116 22.75 -37.90 34.67
N PRO A 117 21.87 -37.00 35.10
CA PRO A 117 20.44 -37.10 34.79
C PRO A 117 20.30 -37.26 33.27
N THR A 118 19.61 -38.31 32.82
CA THR A 118 19.28 -38.49 31.41
C THR A 118 18.47 -37.27 31.01
N PRO A 119 18.84 -36.50 29.95
CA PRO A 119 18.06 -35.42 29.46
C PRO A 119 16.62 -35.90 29.18
N ALA A 120 15.60 -35.14 29.57
CA ALA A 120 14.23 -35.43 29.17
C ALA A 120 14.14 -35.49 27.65
N PRO A 121 13.29 -36.36 27.07
CA PRO A 121 13.07 -36.36 25.62
C PRO A 121 12.55 -34.98 25.19
N ALA A 122 13.08 -34.44 24.11
CA ALA A 122 12.64 -33.18 23.52
C ALA A 122 11.17 -33.29 23.05
N ASN A 123 10.43 -32.20 23.15
CA ASN A 123 9.05 -32.14 22.68
C ASN A 123 9.03 -31.96 21.15
N TYR A 124 8.11 -32.67 20.48
CA TYR A 124 7.90 -32.41 19.05
C TYR A 124 7.06 -31.15 18.88
N ILE A 125 7.63 -30.09 18.33
CA ILE A 125 6.98 -28.82 18.06
C ILE A 125 7.23 -28.45 16.59
N PRO A 126 6.24 -28.61 15.69
CA PRO A 126 6.42 -28.33 14.26
C PRO A 126 6.99 -26.95 13.97
N LEU A 127 7.86 -26.86 12.98
CA LEU A 127 8.48 -25.59 12.57
C LEU A 127 7.46 -24.71 11.85
N PHE A 128 7.54 -23.40 12.08
CA PHE A 128 7.05 -22.46 11.08
C PHE A 128 7.96 -22.47 9.85
N VAL A 129 7.36 -22.53 8.67
CA VAL A 129 8.07 -22.44 7.39
C VAL A 129 7.50 -21.26 6.64
N GLY A 130 8.23 -20.15 6.68
CA GLY A 130 7.81 -18.86 6.19
C GLY A 130 8.22 -18.58 4.75
N ILE A 131 7.38 -17.82 4.04
CA ILE A 131 7.65 -17.32 2.69
C ILE A 131 6.96 -15.97 2.47
N THR A 132 7.56 -15.13 1.61
CA THR A 132 6.92 -13.98 0.95
C THR A 132 6.60 -14.36 -0.49
N GLN A 133 5.36 -14.20 -0.93
CA GLN A 133 4.90 -14.55 -2.28
C GLN A 133 3.76 -13.60 -2.67
N ASP A 134 4.11 -12.37 -3.04
CA ASP A 134 3.17 -11.26 -3.20
C ASP A 134 2.56 -11.17 -4.59
N GLY A 135 3.02 -12.02 -5.50
CA GLY A 135 2.57 -12.07 -6.89
C GLY A 135 3.47 -11.32 -7.87
N ASP A 136 3.22 -11.55 -9.15
CA ASP A 136 3.90 -10.95 -10.29
C ASP A 136 5.37 -11.37 -10.50
N GLY A 137 5.80 -12.48 -9.90
CA GLY A 137 7.14 -13.01 -10.08
C GLY A 137 8.25 -12.14 -9.46
N TYR A 138 9.45 -12.21 -10.02
CA TYR A 138 10.59 -11.44 -9.53
C TYR A 138 10.34 -9.90 -9.58
N PRO A 139 10.69 -9.12 -8.55
CA PRO A 139 11.37 -9.50 -7.29
C PRO A 139 10.44 -9.86 -6.12
N ASN A 140 9.13 -9.85 -6.29
CA ASN A 140 8.14 -9.96 -5.21
C ASN A 140 7.95 -11.42 -4.75
N ASP A 141 8.19 -12.37 -5.64
CA ASP A 141 7.99 -13.79 -5.38
C ASP A 141 9.30 -14.52 -5.11
N GLN A 142 9.27 -15.45 -4.14
CA GLN A 142 10.40 -16.34 -3.87
C GLN A 142 10.38 -17.59 -4.75
N ILE A 143 9.20 -18.06 -5.13
CA ILE A 143 9.01 -19.16 -6.09
C ILE A 143 8.57 -18.57 -7.43
N LEU A 144 9.43 -18.64 -8.43
CA LEU A 144 9.20 -18.05 -9.74
C LEU A 144 8.53 -19.01 -10.73
N ASN A 145 8.52 -20.32 -10.43
CA ASN A 145 8.07 -21.35 -11.36
C ASN A 145 7.23 -22.44 -10.68
N GLY A 146 6.22 -22.93 -11.38
CA GLY A 146 5.41 -24.06 -10.96
C GLY A 146 4.21 -23.70 -10.10
N LEU A 147 4.02 -22.44 -9.75
CA LEU A 147 2.80 -21.89 -9.17
C LEU A 147 1.99 -21.11 -10.22
N THR A 148 0.72 -20.86 -9.92
CA THR A 148 -0.08 -19.91 -10.69
C THR A 148 0.55 -18.52 -10.62
N ALA A 149 0.77 -17.90 -11.77
CA ALA A 149 1.31 -16.53 -11.85
C ALA A 149 0.26 -15.53 -11.37
N LEU A 150 0.23 -15.26 -10.07
CA LEU A 150 -0.71 -14.34 -9.44
C LEU A 150 -0.35 -12.88 -9.73
N PRO A 151 -1.33 -11.96 -9.75
CA PRO A 151 -1.10 -10.56 -10.04
C PRO A 151 -0.52 -9.81 -8.84
N ASN A 152 0.08 -8.63 -9.10
CA ASN A 152 0.37 -7.65 -8.05
C ASN A 152 -0.89 -7.21 -7.29
N LEU A 153 -0.72 -6.76 -6.05
CA LEU A 153 -1.82 -6.28 -5.20
C LEU A 153 -2.53 -5.05 -5.82
N MET A 154 -1.80 -4.14 -6.48
CA MET A 154 -2.40 -2.97 -7.13
C MET A 154 -3.31 -3.35 -8.31
N ALA A 155 -3.05 -4.46 -9.00
CA ALA A 155 -3.97 -4.98 -9.99
C ALA A 155 -5.31 -5.37 -9.36
N LEU A 156 -5.28 -5.99 -8.17
CA LEU A 156 -6.51 -6.28 -7.42
C LEU A 156 -7.20 -4.99 -7.01
N GLY A 157 -6.48 -4.00 -6.49
CA GLY A 157 -7.01 -2.68 -6.15
C GLY A 157 -7.71 -2.00 -7.32
N ALA A 158 -7.13 -2.06 -8.52
CA ALA A 158 -7.69 -1.47 -9.74
C ALA A 158 -8.99 -2.13 -10.23
N THR A 159 -9.33 -3.31 -9.73
CA THR A 159 -10.64 -3.95 -9.98
C THR A 159 -11.75 -3.38 -9.11
N TRP A 160 -11.42 -2.82 -7.95
CA TRP A 160 -12.37 -2.38 -6.91
C TRP A 160 -13.35 -3.48 -6.48
N ASP A 161 -12.97 -4.73 -6.68
CA ASP A 161 -13.79 -5.92 -6.35
C ASP A 161 -13.10 -6.81 -5.31
N PRO A 162 -13.44 -6.69 -4.01
CA PRO A 162 -12.90 -7.55 -2.96
C PRO A 162 -13.11 -9.05 -3.21
N SER A 163 -14.14 -9.42 -4.00
CA SER A 163 -14.37 -10.84 -4.29
C SER A 163 -13.27 -11.44 -5.17
N LEU A 164 -12.67 -10.66 -6.04
CA LEU A 164 -11.49 -11.08 -6.82
C LEU A 164 -10.25 -11.21 -5.95
N ALA A 165 -10.03 -10.27 -5.03
CA ALA A 165 -8.95 -10.38 -4.04
C ALA A 165 -9.09 -11.66 -3.21
N GLN A 166 -10.31 -12.01 -2.77
CA GLN A 166 -10.57 -13.25 -2.06
C GLN A 166 -10.25 -14.49 -2.91
N LYS A 167 -10.67 -14.52 -4.17
CA LYS A 167 -10.40 -15.65 -5.07
C LYS A 167 -8.89 -15.85 -5.32
N VAL A 168 -8.15 -14.77 -5.50
CA VAL A 168 -6.69 -14.83 -5.64
C VAL A 168 -6.04 -15.32 -4.36
N GLY A 169 -6.48 -14.82 -3.19
CA GLY A 169 -6.04 -15.33 -1.88
C GLY A 169 -6.32 -16.83 -1.70
N VAL A 170 -7.46 -17.35 -2.19
CA VAL A 170 -7.77 -18.80 -2.16
C VAL A 170 -6.73 -19.59 -2.95
N VAL A 171 -6.34 -19.12 -4.13
CA VAL A 171 -5.31 -19.80 -4.94
C VAL A 171 -3.97 -19.78 -4.23
N ALA A 172 -3.53 -18.60 -3.74
CA ALA A 172 -2.28 -18.45 -3.01
C ALA A 172 -2.21 -19.36 -1.77
N GLY A 173 -3.24 -19.32 -0.93
CA GLY A 173 -3.32 -20.16 0.28
C GLY A 173 -3.32 -21.64 -0.03
N GLN A 174 -4.04 -22.06 -1.07
CA GLN A 174 -4.13 -23.45 -1.51
C GLN A 174 -2.77 -23.96 -2.05
N GLU A 175 -2.10 -23.17 -2.86
CA GLU A 175 -0.84 -23.58 -3.48
C GLU A 175 0.29 -23.62 -2.47
N LEU A 176 0.44 -22.59 -1.63
CA LEU A 176 1.49 -22.54 -0.61
C LEU A 176 1.34 -23.64 0.45
N SER A 177 0.12 -23.86 0.95
CA SER A 177 -0.10 -24.93 1.94
C SER A 177 0.13 -26.34 1.39
N ARG A 178 -0.13 -26.59 0.09
CA ARG A 178 0.17 -27.86 -0.56
C ARG A 178 1.67 -28.15 -0.69
N ILE A 179 2.52 -27.12 -0.74
CA ILE A 179 3.98 -27.27 -0.70
C ILE A 179 4.46 -27.55 0.72
N GLY A 180 3.68 -27.13 1.72
CA GLY A 180 4.00 -27.26 3.14
C GLY A 180 4.40 -25.97 3.83
N PHE A 181 4.30 -24.81 3.14
CA PHE A 181 4.40 -23.51 3.83
C PHE A 181 3.21 -23.34 4.78
N ASN A 182 3.49 -22.84 5.96
CA ASN A 182 2.52 -22.62 7.03
C ASN A 182 2.59 -21.23 7.65
N LEU A 183 3.48 -20.35 7.12
CA LEU A 183 3.63 -18.96 7.52
C LEU A 183 3.82 -18.10 6.25
N TYR A 184 2.93 -17.14 6.05
CA TYR A 184 2.96 -16.22 4.91
C TYR A 184 3.16 -14.80 5.40
N PHE A 185 4.22 -14.14 4.91
CA PHE A 185 4.45 -12.71 5.11
C PHE A 185 3.74 -11.93 4.02
N GLY A 186 2.72 -11.20 4.39
CA GLY A 186 1.80 -10.48 3.53
C GLY A 186 0.33 -10.71 3.92
N PRO A 187 -0.61 -10.07 3.22
CA PRO A 187 -0.39 -9.06 2.20
C PRO A 187 0.07 -7.73 2.79
N SER A 188 0.70 -6.87 1.96
CA SER A 188 0.95 -5.49 2.33
C SER A 188 -0.36 -4.74 2.49
N LEU A 189 -0.50 -4.06 3.64
CA LEU A 189 -1.63 -3.18 3.94
C LEU A 189 -1.22 -1.70 3.93
N ASP A 190 -0.11 -1.38 3.29
CA ASP A 190 0.38 -0.02 3.13
C ASP A 190 -0.55 0.81 2.24
N VAL A 191 -0.68 2.11 2.56
CA VAL A 191 -1.60 3.03 1.89
C VAL A 191 -0.83 4.12 1.15
N LEU A 192 -0.89 4.15 -0.17
CA LEU A 192 -0.27 5.20 -0.99
C LEU A 192 -1.19 6.44 -1.09
N ALA A 193 -1.43 7.11 0.04
CA ALA A 193 -2.41 8.19 0.15
C ALA A 193 -2.02 9.47 -0.61
N THR A 194 -0.72 9.72 -0.84
CA THR A 194 -0.26 10.94 -1.50
C THR A 194 0.64 10.66 -2.71
N PRO A 195 0.58 11.49 -3.77
CA PRO A 195 1.44 11.32 -4.95
C PRO A 195 2.94 11.42 -4.62
N GLU A 196 3.32 12.23 -3.65
CA GLU A 196 4.70 12.38 -3.23
C GLU A 196 5.25 11.09 -2.59
N ALA A 197 4.44 10.41 -1.79
CA ALA A 197 4.81 9.15 -1.16
C ALA A 197 5.00 8.03 -2.19
N THR A 198 4.22 8.01 -3.27
CA THR A 198 4.28 6.94 -4.29
C THR A 198 5.64 6.84 -4.98
N LEU A 199 6.39 7.93 -5.06
CA LEU A 199 7.70 7.95 -5.71
C LEU A 199 8.86 7.72 -4.74
N SER A 200 8.65 7.90 -3.43
CA SER A 200 9.72 7.90 -2.43
C SER A 200 9.87 6.60 -1.66
N ASN A 201 8.81 5.83 -1.48
CA ASN A 201 8.81 4.66 -0.59
C ASN A 201 9.22 3.34 -1.24
N GLY A 202 9.23 3.25 -2.58
CA GLY A 202 9.67 2.07 -3.32
C GLY A 202 8.69 0.88 -3.33
N LEU A 203 7.45 1.05 -2.85
CA LEU A 203 6.44 -0.02 -2.80
C LEU A 203 5.89 -0.40 -4.17
N ASN A 204 5.92 0.53 -5.15
CA ASN A 204 5.46 0.30 -6.52
C ASN A 204 4.02 -0.25 -6.56
N ALA A 205 3.77 -1.34 -7.31
CA ALA A 205 2.46 -1.99 -7.42
C ALA A 205 2.19 -3.03 -6.32
N ASN A 206 3.10 -3.20 -5.34
CA ASN A 206 2.94 -4.18 -4.26
C ASN A 206 2.09 -3.68 -3.09
N VAL A 207 1.04 -2.94 -3.38
CA VAL A 207 0.02 -2.43 -2.45
C VAL A 207 -1.33 -2.40 -3.15
N PHE A 208 -2.44 -2.54 -2.41
CA PHE A 208 -3.76 -2.49 -3.03
C PHE A 208 -4.12 -1.11 -3.58
N GLY A 209 -3.64 -0.02 -2.95
CA GLY A 209 -3.94 1.33 -3.40
C GLY A 209 -3.64 2.43 -2.40
N GLY A 210 -4.31 3.58 -2.58
CA GLY A 210 -4.10 4.79 -1.77
C GLY A 210 -5.32 5.21 -0.92
N ASP A 211 -6.42 4.47 -0.97
CA ASP A 211 -7.58 4.73 -0.10
C ASP A 211 -7.57 3.74 1.07
N PRO A 212 -7.49 4.23 2.34
CA PRO A 212 -7.36 3.36 3.53
C PRO A 212 -8.51 2.36 3.70
N TYR A 213 -9.75 2.76 3.35
CA TYR A 213 -10.91 1.87 3.44
C TYR A 213 -10.80 0.73 2.43
N TRP A 214 -10.49 1.06 1.16
CA TRP A 214 -10.37 0.06 0.11
C TRP A 214 -9.17 -0.87 0.30
N VAL A 215 -8.04 -0.37 0.80
CA VAL A 215 -6.90 -1.22 1.20
C VAL A 215 -7.33 -2.20 2.30
N GLY A 216 -8.07 -1.73 3.31
CA GLY A 216 -8.62 -2.59 4.36
C GLY A 216 -9.62 -3.62 3.85
N ALA A 217 -10.51 -3.24 2.92
CA ALA A 217 -11.52 -4.13 2.33
C ALA A 217 -10.89 -5.21 1.45
N MET A 218 -9.95 -4.82 0.58
CA MET A 218 -9.20 -5.75 -0.28
C MET A 218 -8.33 -6.69 0.55
N GLY A 219 -7.60 -6.15 1.54
CA GLY A 219 -6.77 -6.92 2.46
C GLY A 219 -7.58 -7.96 3.25
N SER A 220 -8.72 -7.55 3.82
CA SER A 220 -9.62 -8.47 4.54
C SER A 220 -10.14 -9.60 3.65
N ALA A 221 -10.47 -9.29 2.40
CA ALA A 221 -10.94 -10.29 1.44
C ALA A 221 -9.81 -11.24 1.02
N TYR A 222 -8.61 -10.71 0.74
CA TYR A 222 -7.44 -11.51 0.38
C TYR A 222 -7.03 -12.46 1.53
N ILE A 223 -6.98 -11.97 2.77
CA ILE A 223 -6.71 -12.75 3.99
C ILE A 223 -7.76 -13.85 4.17
N THR A 224 -9.05 -13.53 3.98
CA THR A 224 -10.13 -14.53 3.97
C THR A 224 -9.88 -15.62 2.95
N GLY A 225 -9.39 -15.21 1.76
CA GLY A 225 -9.01 -16.14 0.70
C GLY A 225 -7.87 -17.07 1.12
N LEU A 226 -6.79 -16.54 1.67
CA LEU A 226 -5.62 -17.30 2.16
C LEU A 226 -6.04 -18.36 3.18
N HIS A 227 -6.83 -17.99 4.18
CA HIS A 227 -7.31 -18.91 5.21
C HIS A 227 -8.24 -19.99 4.63
N ASN A 228 -9.17 -19.61 3.74
CA ASN A 228 -10.08 -20.57 3.10
C ASN A 228 -9.32 -21.53 2.16
N GLY A 229 -8.39 -21.03 1.36
CA GLY A 229 -7.60 -21.82 0.43
C GLY A 229 -6.68 -22.82 1.12
N SER A 230 -6.07 -22.42 2.22
CA SER A 230 -5.21 -23.28 3.05
C SER A 230 -5.98 -24.18 4.02
N ASN A 231 -7.30 -24.07 4.10
CA ASN A 231 -8.12 -24.71 5.14
C ASN A 231 -7.66 -24.34 6.58
N GLY A 232 -7.17 -23.11 6.78
CA GLY A 232 -6.64 -22.64 8.05
C GLY A 232 -5.24 -23.17 8.41
N GLN A 233 -4.52 -23.77 7.47
CA GLN A 233 -3.16 -24.31 7.68
C GLN A 233 -2.05 -23.32 7.31
N LEU A 234 -2.36 -22.04 7.13
CA LEU A 234 -1.43 -20.97 6.82
C LEU A 234 -1.64 -19.80 7.80
N VAL A 235 -0.62 -19.46 8.56
CA VAL A 235 -0.57 -18.25 9.39
C VAL A 235 -0.33 -17.06 8.47
N VAL A 236 -1.20 -16.09 8.52
CA VAL A 236 -1.12 -14.87 7.69
C VAL A 236 -0.62 -13.69 8.52
N VAL A 237 0.48 -13.09 8.09
CA VAL A 237 1.19 -12.00 8.78
C VAL A 237 1.21 -10.76 7.91
N ALA A 238 0.27 -9.85 8.15
CA ALA A 238 0.19 -8.63 7.35
C ALA A 238 1.38 -7.69 7.59
N ASP A 239 1.85 -7.05 6.53
CA ASP A 239 2.96 -6.11 6.51
C ASP A 239 2.57 -4.77 5.84
N HIS A 240 3.28 -3.71 6.04
CA HIS A 240 4.41 -3.45 6.97
C HIS A 240 3.89 -2.66 8.18
N PHE A 241 3.52 -3.35 9.25
CA PHE A 241 2.92 -2.71 10.42
C PHE A 241 3.89 -1.74 11.12
N PRO A 242 3.45 -0.53 11.52
CA PRO A 242 2.10 0.10 11.50
C PRO A 242 1.70 0.80 10.18
N GLY A 243 2.41 0.63 9.08
CA GLY A 243 2.17 1.18 7.75
C GLY A 243 3.38 1.92 7.21
N ALA A 244 3.78 1.62 5.97
CA ALA A 244 4.95 2.20 5.29
C ALA A 244 4.57 3.08 4.10
N GLY A 245 3.28 3.27 3.81
CA GLY A 245 2.82 3.95 2.61
C GLY A 245 3.30 5.40 2.48
N SER A 246 3.34 6.15 3.60
CA SER A 246 3.82 7.53 3.65
C SER A 246 5.30 7.65 4.08
N ALA A 247 6.09 6.59 3.96
CA ALA A 247 7.51 6.60 4.30
C ALA A 247 8.31 7.56 3.40
N ASP A 248 9.24 8.32 3.98
CA ASP A 248 10.02 9.35 3.27
C ASP A 248 11.16 8.78 2.41
N ARG A 249 11.36 7.46 2.43
CA ARG A 249 12.39 6.75 1.63
C ARG A 249 12.11 5.26 1.56
N PRO A 250 12.66 4.54 0.57
CA PRO A 250 12.48 3.09 0.45
C PRO A 250 13.22 2.34 1.55
N ALA A 251 12.80 1.09 1.78
CA ALA A 251 13.52 0.16 2.63
C ALA A 251 14.93 -0.15 2.05
N GLY A 252 15.87 -0.53 2.92
CA GLY A 252 17.25 -0.90 2.55
C GLY A 252 18.29 0.20 2.75
N GLY A 253 17.88 1.44 3.10
CA GLY A 253 18.77 2.52 3.52
C GLY A 253 18.70 2.78 5.02
N GLU A 254 18.92 4.03 5.43
CA GLU A 254 18.63 4.46 6.81
C GLU A 254 17.15 4.28 7.13
N PRO A 255 16.78 4.05 8.41
CA PRO A 255 15.36 3.88 8.77
C PRO A 255 14.49 5.03 8.26
N ALA A 256 13.45 4.69 7.53
CA ALA A 256 12.48 5.63 7.00
C ALA A 256 11.68 6.31 8.12
N THR A 257 11.02 7.41 7.78
CA THR A 257 10.17 8.16 8.71
C THR A 257 8.83 8.47 8.07
N VAL A 258 7.75 8.12 8.76
CA VAL A 258 6.39 8.57 8.48
C VAL A 258 6.14 9.84 9.30
N ARG A 259 5.84 10.96 8.62
CA ARG A 259 5.76 12.29 9.24
C ARG A 259 4.35 12.74 9.60
N GLU A 260 3.43 11.83 9.64
CA GLU A 260 2.03 12.08 9.95
C GLU A 260 1.80 12.33 11.45
N SER A 261 0.76 13.10 11.77
CA SER A 261 0.24 13.22 13.12
C SER A 261 -0.42 11.91 13.58
N LEU A 262 -0.62 11.72 14.88
CA LEU A 262 -1.27 10.50 15.39
C LEU A 262 -2.69 10.29 14.83
N ASP A 263 -3.43 11.37 14.59
CA ASP A 263 -4.78 11.27 14.05
C ASP A 263 -4.77 10.90 12.56
N GLN A 264 -3.80 11.41 11.78
CA GLN A 264 -3.58 10.98 10.39
C GLN A 264 -3.14 9.51 10.33
N LEU A 265 -2.18 9.09 11.19
CA LEU A 265 -1.78 7.69 11.27
C LEU A 265 -2.96 6.74 11.53
N LYS A 266 -3.90 7.13 12.41
CA LYS A 266 -5.10 6.33 12.67
C LYS A 266 -6.06 6.26 11.49
N GLN A 267 -6.13 7.33 10.70
CA GLN A 267 -7.06 7.44 9.58
C GLN A 267 -6.49 6.84 8.29
N ILE A 268 -5.17 6.82 8.14
CA ILE A 268 -4.48 6.41 6.92
C ILE A 268 -3.76 5.08 7.17
N GLU A 269 -2.59 5.13 7.81
CA GLU A 269 -1.68 3.98 7.91
C GLU A 269 -2.25 2.82 8.75
N LEU A 270 -2.88 3.13 9.89
CA LEU A 270 -3.42 2.13 10.80
C LEU A 270 -4.82 1.64 10.43
N ALA A 271 -5.55 2.36 9.57
CA ALA A 271 -6.93 2.03 9.25
C ALA A 271 -7.10 0.63 8.63
N PRO A 272 -6.29 0.19 7.64
CA PRO A 272 -6.36 -1.16 7.11
C PRO A 272 -6.04 -2.23 8.16
N PHE A 273 -5.06 -1.95 9.03
CA PHE A 273 -4.71 -2.89 10.10
C PHE A 273 -5.81 -3.01 11.16
N PHE A 274 -6.56 -1.94 11.45
CA PHE A 274 -7.76 -2.05 12.29
C PHE A 274 -8.80 -2.99 11.67
N ALA A 275 -9.01 -2.91 10.34
CA ALA A 275 -10.00 -3.71 9.63
C ALA A 275 -9.71 -5.22 9.68
N VAL A 276 -8.42 -5.59 9.72
CA VAL A 276 -7.97 -6.99 9.73
C VAL A 276 -7.55 -7.50 11.13
N THR A 277 -7.76 -6.73 12.18
CA THR A 277 -7.49 -7.13 13.56
C THR A 277 -8.77 -7.13 14.40
N GLY A 278 -8.89 -6.29 15.41
CA GLY A 278 -10.05 -6.25 16.30
C GLY A 278 -11.37 -5.82 15.65
N ASN A 279 -11.33 -5.17 14.48
CA ASN A 279 -12.50 -4.80 13.70
C ASN A 279 -12.82 -5.79 12.56
N ALA A 280 -12.11 -6.92 12.46
CA ALA A 280 -12.36 -7.94 11.45
C ALA A 280 -13.81 -8.43 11.49
N GLN A 281 -14.44 -8.55 10.32
CA GLN A 281 -15.86 -8.92 10.21
C GLN A 281 -16.11 -10.40 10.53
N THR A 282 -15.14 -11.24 10.24
CA THR A 282 -15.18 -12.68 10.49
C THR A 282 -13.82 -13.15 11.04
N PRO A 283 -13.77 -14.31 11.71
CA PRO A 283 -12.48 -14.88 12.12
C PRO A 283 -11.52 -15.11 10.95
N GLN A 284 -12.02 -15.46 9.78
CA GLN A 284 -11.22 -15.73 8.59
C GLN A 284 -10.64 -14.45 7.95
N SER A 285 -11.24 -13.29 8.20
CA SER A 285 -10.72 -11.99 7.71
C SER A 285 -9.74 -11.33 8.68
N ALA A 286 -9.51 -11.94 9.86
CA ALA A 286 -8.52 -11.45 10.80
C ALA A 286 -7.14 -12.05 10.51
N VAL A 287 -6.10 -11.23 10.56
CA VAL A 287 -4.70 -11.70 10.48
C VAL A 287 -4.29 -12.42 11.75
N ASP A 288 -3.40 -13.39 11.62
CA ASP A 288 -2.80 -14.12 12.72
C ASP A 288 -1.62 -13.38 13.34
N GLY A 289 -0.88 -12.62 12.53
CA GLY A 289 0.27 -11.85 12.96
C GLY A 289 0.40 -10.50 12.25
N LEU A 290 1.26 -9.64 12.79
CA LEU A 290 1.67 -8.37 12.21
C LEU A 290 3.20 -8.33 12.11
N LEU A 291 3.74 -7.98 10.93
CA LEU A 291 5.17 -7.81 10.68
C LEU A 291 5.58 -6.38 11.05
N VAL A 292 6.39 -6.22 12.09
CA VAL A 292 6.74 -4.91 12.66
C VAL A 292 7.93 -4.31 11.93
N SER A 293 7.68 -3.26 11.16
CA SER A 293 8.67 -2.60 10.30
C SER A 293 9.71 -1.78 11.05
N HIS A 294 10.88 -1.60 10.42
CA HIS A 294 11.99 -0.79 10.95
C HIS A 294 11.85 0.70 10.59
N ILE A 295 10.68 1.28 10.88
CA ILE A 295 10.28 2.64 10.51
C ILE A 295 10.05 3.48 11.77
N ARG A 296 10.19 4.80 11.65
CA ARG A 296 9.92 5.81 12.69
C ARG A 296 8.64 6.55 12.39
N TYR A 297 7.86 6.89 13.44
CA TYR A 297 6.57 7.54 13.29
C TYR A 297 6.50 8.80 14.13
N GLN A 298 6.48 9.96 13.49
CA GLN A 298 6.49 11.27 14.17
C GLN A 298 5.28 11.45 15.08
N GLY A 299 4.09 11.02 14.67
CA GLY A 299 2.87 11.15 15.46
C GLY A 299 2.84 10.34 16.76
N ILE A 300 3.74 9.34 16.90
CA ILE A 300 3.85 8.49 18.08
C ILE A 300 5.09 8.84 18.88
N GLN A 301 6.24 9.00 18.20
CA GLN A 301 7.56 9.18 18.83
C GLN A 301 7.97 10.65 18.98
N GLY A 302 7.15 11.59 18.44
CA GLY A 302 7.42 13.03 18.53
C GLY A 302 8.54 13.48 17.58
N ASN A 303 9.52 14.22 18.10
CA ASN A 303 10.59 14.77 17.29
C ASN A 303 11.62 13.69 16.89
N ILE A 304 11.60 13.29 15.63
CA ILE A 304 12.47 12.26 15.10
C ILE A 304 13.91 12.78 14.92
N ARG A 305 14.85 12.01 15.44
CA ARG A 305 16.31 12.24 15.31
C ARG A 305 16.95 10.98 14.70
N SER A 306 18.21 11.10 14.27
CA SER A 306 18.97 9.93 13.79
C SER A 306 19.08 8.79 14.81
N THR A 307 19.06 9.14 16.11
CA THR A 307 19.11 8.20 17.24
C THR A 307 17.75 7.70 17.69
N THR A 308 16.64 8.21 17.14
CA THR A 308 15.30 7.68 17.47
C THR A 308 15.20 6.25 16.95
N ARG A 309 14.83 5.33 17.84
CA ARG A 309 14.69 3.91 17.49
C ARG A 309 13.52 3.72 16.53
N PRO A 310 13.62 2.86 15.51
CA PRO A 310 12.46 2.36 14.78
C PRO A 310 11.44 1.72 15.73
N VAL A 311 10.17 1.72 15.36
CA VAL A 311 9.08 1.19 16.19
C VAL A 311 9.29 -0.27 16.60
N SER A 312 9.92 -1.07 15.76
CA SER A 312 10.30 -2.46 16.04
C SER A 312 11.31 -2.67 17.19
N PHE A 313 11.96 -1.58 17.63
CA PHE A 313 12.93 -1.53 18.72
C PHE A 313 12.53 -0.55 19.83
N ASP A 314 11.35 0.05 19.75
CA ASP A 314 10.87 1.05 20.71
C ASP A 314 9.67 0.51 21.51
N PRO A 315 9.89 0.04 22.76
CA PRO A 315 8.83 -0.55 23.57
C PRO A 315 7.74 0.46 23.94
N GLN A 316 8.06 1.75 24.04
CA GLN A 316 7.05 2.77 24.36
C GLN A 316 6.15 3.03 23.15
N ALA A 317 6.73 3.20 21.97
CA ALA A 317 5.97 3.42 20.75
C ALA A 317 5.09 2.21 20.41
N LEU A 318 5.64 0.99 20.41
CA LEU A 318 4.89 -0.21 20.09
C LEU A 318 3.77 -0.49 21.09
N SER A 319 4.03 -0.32 22.39
CA SER A 319 3.00 -0.50 23.42
C SER A 319 1.87 0.53 23.31
N GLN A 320 2.17 1.77 22.94
CA GLN A 320 1.16 2.81 22.70
C GLN A 320 0.25 2.44 21.53
N ILE A 321 0.79 1.89 20.46
CA ILE A 321 0.00 1.42 19.29
C ILE A 321 -0.87 0.23 19.72
N LEU A 322 -0.28 -0.77 20.38
CA LEU A 322 -0.97 -2.00 20.80
C LEU A 322 -2.03 -1.76 21.88
N ALA A 323 -1.99 -0.64 22.60
CA ALA A 323 -3.02 -0.24 23.55
C ALA A 323 -4.31 0.26 22.86
N MET A 324 -4.30 0.54 21.57
CA MET A 324 -5.51 0.93 20.84
C MET A 324 -6.52 -0.22 20.83
N PRO A 325 -7.85 0.05 20.96
CA PRO A 325 -8.86 -0.99 21.19
C PRO A 325 -8.84 -2.15 20.19
N ALA A 326 -8.68 -1.88 18.90
CA ALA A 326 -8.64 -2.92 17.88
C ALA A 326 -7.45 -3.87 18.09
N PHE A 327 -6.26 -3.33 18.28
CA PHE A 327 -5.06 -4.14 18.49
C PHE A 327 -5.06 -4.85 19.84
N SER A 328 -5.50 -4.19 20.93
CA SER A 328 -5.52 -4.81 22.25
C SER A 328 -6.48 -6.00 22.32
N THR A 329 -7.64 -5.91 21.65
CA THR A 329 -8.59 -7.02 21.53
C THR A 329 -8.00 -8.18 20.75
N TRP A 330 -7.42 -7.91 19.57
CA TRP A 330 -6.76 -8.89 18.73
C TRP A 330 -5.57 -9.56 19.44
N ARG A 331 -4.75 -8.76 20.13
CA ARG A 331 -3.58 -9.23 20.89
C ARG A 331 -3.98 -10.15 22.04
N THR A 332 -5.05 -9.81 22.76
CA THR A 332 -5.61 -10.65 23.81
C THR A 332 -6.15 -11.97 23.24
N GLY A 333 -6.64 -11.97 22.02
CA GLY A 333 -7.06 -13.15 21.28
C GLY A 333 -5.93 -14.07 20.81
N GLY A 334 -4.65 -13.70 21.04
CA GLY A 334 -3.47 -14.50 20.67
C GLY A 334 -2.78 -14.05 19.37
N GLY A 335 -3.06 -12.85 18.87
CA GLY A 335 -2.38 -12.29 17.70
C GLY A 335 -0.86 -12.17 17.92
N LEU A 336 -0.05 -12.55 16.92
CA LEU A 336 1.41 -12.58 16.99
C LEU A 336 2.04 -11.26 16.51
N MET A 337 3.10 -10.83 17.18
CA MET A 337 3.99 -9.77 16.71
C MET A 337 5.29 -10.39 16.21
N ILE A 338 5.61 -10.17 14.94
CA ILE A 338 6.82 -10.73 14.33
C ILE A 338 7.68 -9.55 13.89
N SER A 339 8.98 -9.57 14.22
CA SER A 339 9.89 -8.54 13.73
C SER A 339 10.10 -8.71 12.22
N ASP A 340 10.20 -7.61 11.51
CA ASP A 340 10.81 -7.62 10.18
C ASP A 340 12.27 -8.09 10.26
N ASP A 341 12.92 -8.30 9.11
CA ASP A 341 14.26 -8.88 9.00
C ASP A 341 15.31 -8.10 9.82
N LEU A 342 15.73 -8.67 10.96
CA LEU A 342 16.74 -8.10 11.85
C LEU A 342 18.16 -8.11 11.22
N GLY A 343 18.37 -8.88 10.15
CA GLY A 343 19.61 -8.89 9.36
C GLY A 343 19.63 -7.83 8.26
N SER A 344 18.56 -7.07 8.06
CA SER A 344 18.43 -6.08 6.99
C SER A 344 19.49 -4.97 7.08
N GLN A 345 19.78 -4.37 5.93
CA GLN A 345 20.73 -3.25 5.86
C GLN A 345 20.27 -2.06 6.69
N THR A 346 18.97 -1.80 6.75
CA THR A 346 18.38 -0.73 7.58
C THR A 346 18.72 -0.89 9.05
N VAL A 347 18.60 -2.10 9.58
CA VAL A 347 18.97 -2.41 10.97
C VAL A 347 20.48 -2.24 11.20
N ARG A 348 21.29 -2.74 10.25
CA ARG A 348 22.75 -2.57 10.32
C ARG A 348 23.18 -1.13 10.37
N LEU A 349 22.67 -0.29 9.46
CA LEU A 349 22.98 1.14 9.41
C LEU A 349 22.52 1.89 10.65
N PHE A 350 21.41 1.46 11.29
CA PHE A 350 20.94 2.07 12.51
C PHE A 350 21.81 1.74 13.73
N TYR A 351 22.16 0.44 13.92
CA TYR A 351 22.93 -0.01 15.07
C TYR A 351 24.44 0.20 14.94
N ASP A 352 24.95 0.14 13.72
CA ASP A 352 26.37 0.26 13.43
C ASP A 352 26.64 0.95 12.10
N PRO A 353 26.49 2.29 12.04
CA PRO A 353 26.82 3.05 10.82
C PRO A 353 28.28 2.90 10.35
N SER A 354 29.17 2.46 11.24
CA SER A 354 30.59 2.25 10.94
C SER A 354 30.90 0.85 10.36
N GLY A 355 29.99 -0.11 10.52
CA GLY A 355 30.16 -1.50 10.10
C GLY A 355 31.15 -2.33 10.94
N GLN A 356 31.50 -1.87 12.16
CA GLN A 356 32.56 -2.50 12.96
C GLN A 356 32.11 -3.15 14.28
N SER A 357 30.92 -2.82 14.77
CA SER A 357 30.49 -3.16 16.13
C SER A 357 29.08 -3.77 16.19
N PHE A 358 28.52 -4.23 15.09
CA PHE A 358 27.18 -4.82 15.02
C PHE A 358 27.10 -6.11 15.84
N GLN A 359 26.13 -6.22 16.75
CA GLN A 359 25.93 -7.37 17.61
C GLN A 359 24.49 -7.91 17.51
N ALA A 360 24.31 -9.00 16.79
CA ALA A 360 23.02 -9.64 16.55
C ALA A 360 22.22 -9.91 17.83
N ARG A 361 22.89 -10.40 18.89
CA ARG A 361 22.26 -10.69 20.20
C ARG A 361 21.63 -9.48 20.87
N LEU A 362 22.19 -8.27 20.69
CA LEU A 362 21.66 -7.03 21.27
C LEU A 362 20.50 -6.49 20.42
N VAL A 363 20.59 -6.60 19.11
CA VAL A 363 19.50 -6.28 18.17
C VAL A 363 18.28 -7.16 18.43
N ALA A 364 18.49 -8.48 18.55
CA ALA A 364 17.44 -9.43 18.88
C ALA A 364 16.80 -9.11 20.26
N LEU A 365 17.62 -8.80 21.27
CA LEU A 365 17.14 -8.43 22.60
C LEU A 365 16.28 -7.16 22.56
N ASP A 366 16.75 -6.11 21.91
CA ASP A 366 16.01 -4.85 21.81
C ASP A 366 14.67 -5.06 21.08
N SER A 367 14.65 -5.84 20.00
CA SER A 367 13.42 -6.20 19.27
C SER A 367 12.44 -7.02 20.15
N PHE A 368 12.93 -8.01 20.88
CA PHE A 368 12.11 -8.81 21.79
C PHE A 368 11.51 -7.99 22.92
N LEU A 369 12.31 -7.12 23.52
CA LEU A 369 11.87 -6.24 24.61
C LEU A 369 10.94 -5.13 24.13
N ALA A 370 10.98 -4.76 22.84
CA ALA A 370 10.04 -3.83 22.25
C ALA A 370 8.60 -4.41 22.17
N GLY A 371 8.45 -5.73 22.10
CA GLY A 371 7.13 -6.37 22.12
C GLY A 371 6.93 -7.45 21.05
N ASN A 372 7.92 -7.72 20.20
CA ASN A 372 7.85 -8.81 19.24
C ASN A 372 7.87 -10.18 19.94
N ASP A 373 7.07 -11.14 19.50
CA ASP A 373 7.03 -12.50 20.01
C ASP A 373 8.01 -13.39 19.27
N ILE A 374 8.10 -13.17 17.96
CA ILE A 374 8.96 -13.93 17.05
C ILE A 374 9.98 -12.97 16.43
N LEU A 375 11.22 -13.42 16.38
CA LEU A 375 12.36 -12.67 15.86
C LEU A 375 12.79 -13.26 14.52
N ASN A 376 12.52 -12.55 13.43
CA ASN A 376 13.02 -12.93 12.11
C ASN A 376 14.48 -12.51 11.98
N MET A 377 15.37 -13.46 12.16
CA MET A 377 16.81 -13.20 12.17
C MET A 377 17.38 -12.95 10.76
N GLY A 378 16.69 -13.39 9.71
CA GLY A 378 17.16 -13.24 8.33
C GLY A 378 18.60 -13.71 8.14
N ASN A 379 19.39 -12.91 7.45
CA ASN A 379 20.84 -13.14 7.24
C ASN A 379 21.68 -12.25 8.17
N ILE A 380 21.43 -12.34 9.48
CA ILE A 380 22.09 -11.49 10.47
C ILE A 380 23.52 -11.98 10.76
N ILE A 381 24.53 -11.13 10.59
CA ILE A 381 25.93 -11.45 10.88
C ILE A 381 26.50 -10.40 11.82
N SER A 382 26.91 -10.81 13.03
CA SER A 382 27.61 -9.95 13.99
C SER A 382 29.04 -9.63 13.52
N SER A 383 29.58 -8.48 13.94
CA SER A 383 30.93 -8.06 13.55
C SER A 383 32.05 -8.94 14.13
N ASP A 384 31.74 -9.71 15.18
CA ASP A 384 32.69 -10.59 15.89
C ASP A 384 32.68 -12.06 15.42
N VAL A 385 31.78 -12.41 14.49
CA VAL A 385 31.66 -13.76 13.89
C VAL A 385 31.62 -13.71 12.37
N LYS A 386 31.80 -14.88 11.73
CA LYS A 386 31.97 -14.94 10.28
C LYS A 386 30.70 -15.22 9.50
N ASP A 387 29.67 -15.74 10.15
CA ASP A 387 28.48 -16.24 9.47
C ASP A 387 27.19 -16.05 10.28
N ASN A 388 26.06 -16.22 9.60
CA ASN A 388 24.73 -16.11 10.18
C ASN A 388 24.50 -17.14 11.29
N TYR A 389 24.88 -18.41 11.05
CA TYR A 389 24.71 -19.51 12.00
C TYR A 389 25.35 -19.19 13.36
N SER A 390 26.64 -18.76 13.38
CA SER A 390 27.34 -18.37 14.59
C SER A 390 26.67 -17.19 15.32
N SER A 391 26.14 -16.22 14.56
CA SER A 391 25.42 -15.08 15.12
C SER A 391 24.10 -15.48 15.80
N VAL A 392 23.36 -16.40 15.16
CA VAL A 392 22.11 -16.93 15.71
C VAL A 392 22.36 -17.69 17.01
N ILE A 393 23.39 -18.59 17.03
CA ILE A 393 23.76 -19.33 18.23
C ILE A 393 24.16 -18.37 19.39
N GLN A 394 24.98 -17.36 19.11
CA GLN A 394 25.34 -16.37 20.12
C GLN A 394 24.09 -15.64 20.69
N ALA A 395 23.10 -15.34 19.85
CA ALA A 395 21.88 -14.72 20.29
C ALA A 395 21.04 -15.68 21.16
N MET A 396 20.89 -16.93 20.76
CA MET A 396 20.14 -17.94 21.50
C MET A 396 20.78 -18.28 22.84
N ASP A 397 22.11 -18.47 22.89
CA ASP A 397 22.85 -18.69 24.13
C ASP A 397 22.70 -17.50 25.09
N PHE A 398 22.73 -16.28 24.57
CA PHE A 398 22.53 -15.08 25.37
C PHE A 398 21.09 -15.00 25.92
N PHE A 399 20.07 -15.37 25.14
CA PHE A 399 18.67 -15.44 25.60
C PHE A 399 18.49 -16.53 26.64
N ASN A 400 19.11 -17.72 26.48
CA ASN A 400 19.09 -18.80 27.46
C ASN A 400 19.71 -18.38 28.79
N GLN A 401 20.85 -17.71 28.77
CA GLN A 401 21.47 -17.17 29.98
C GLN A 401 20.55 -16.16 30.70
N LYS A 402 19.90 -15.26 29.93
CA LYS A 402 18.93 -14.29 30.48
C LYS A 402 17.69 -14.98 31.03
N TYR A 403 17.16 -15.98 30.33
CA TYR A 403 16.00 -16.76 30.77
C TYR A 403 16.25 -17.38 32.15
N LEU A 404 17.43 -17.97 32.36
CA LEU A 404 17.79 -18.59 33.64
C LEU A 404 18.11 -17.58 34.72
N ALA A 405 18.59 -16.38 34.39
CA ALA A 405 19.04 -15.37 35.35
C ALA A 405 18.00 -14.32 35.76
N ASP A 406 17.03 -14.05 34.86
CA ASP A 406 16.05 -12.95 35.01
C ASP A 406 14.60 -13.48 34.90
N PRO A 407 13.89 -13.59 36.06
CA PRO A 407 12.51 -14.08 36.08
C PRO A 407 11.52 -13.22 35.26
N ALA A 408 11.76 -11.91 35.09
CA ALA A 408 10.89 -11.06 34.31
C ALA A 408 11.10 -11.33 32.80
N PHE A 409 12.34 -11.57 32.39
CA PHE A 409 12.65 -12.00 31.05
C PHE A 409 12.07 -13.39 30.75
N ALA A 410 12.22 -14.35 31.68
CA ALA A 410 11.64 -15.69 31.56
C ALA A 410 10.13 -15.63 31.35
N LYS A 411 9.43 -14.84 32.18
CA LYS A 411 7.98 -14.64 31.99
C LYS A 411 7.63 -14.06 30.61
N ARG A 412 8.43 -13.11 30.10
CA ARG A 412 8.17 -12.53 28.77
C ARG A 412 8.37 -13.56 27.64
N VAL A 413 9.33 -14.48 27.82
CA VAL A 413 9.52 -15.64 26.91
C VAL A 413 8.31 -16.55 26.98
N ASP A 414 7.91 -16.99 28.18
CA ASP A 414 6.76 -17.88 28.37
C ASP A 414 5.46 -17.26 27.81
N ASP A 415 5.25 -15.95 27.99
CA ASP A 415 4.10 -15.23 27.42
C ASP A 415 4.12 -15.20 25.86
N ALA A 416 5.30 -15.17 25.23
CA ALA A 416 5.46 -15.26 23.79
C ALA A 416 5.21 -16.69 23.30
N ASP A 417 5.84 -17.67 23.94
CA ASP A 417 5.70 -19.08 23.59
C ASP A 417 4.25 -19.57 23.69
N LEU A 418 3.52 -19.14 24.70
CA LEU A 418 2.10 -19.50 24.79
C LEU A 418 1.30 -19.04 23.55
N ARG A 419 1.61 -17.86 22.98
CA ARG A 419 0.97 -17.41 21.74
C ARG A 419 1.44 -18.21 20.54
N ILE A 420 2.74 -18.44 20.42
CA ILE A 420 3.36 -19.23 19.36
C ILE A 420 2.78 -20.64 19.34
N LEU A 421 2.77 -21.33 20.46
CA LEU A 421 2.23 -22.67 20.60
C LEU A 421 0.72 -22.72 20.34
N THR A 422 -0.04 -21.75 20.86
CA THR A 422 -1.48 -21.64 20.57
C THR A 422 -1.72 -21.53 19.07
N MET A 423 -0.90 -20.77 18.37
CA MET A 423 -0.99 -20.65 16.91
C MET A 423 -0.65 -21.97 16.22
N LYS A 424 0.42 -22.65 16.62
CA LYS A 424 0.79 -23.96 16.06
C LYS A 424 -0.31 -25.01 16.32
N TYR A 425 -0.94 -25.03 17.49
CA TYR A 425 -2.07 -25.91 17.77
C TYR A 425 -3.33 -25.55 16.96
N ARG A 426 -3.54 -24.29 16.61
CA ARG A 426 -4.60 -23.89 15.68
C ARG A 426 -4.39 -24.42 14.28
N LEU A 427 -3.13 -24.42 13.80
CA LEU A 427 -2.79 -24.95 12.47
C LEU A 427 -3.05 -26.45 12.35
N TYR A 428 -2.72 -27.22 13.37
CA TYR A 428 -2.60 -28.68 13.26
C TYR A 428 -3.55 -29.48 14.14
N GLY A 429 -4.12 -28.87 15.17
CA GLY A 429 -4.90 -29.57 16.20
C GLY A 429 -4.03 -30.44 17.08
N ASP A 430 -3.31 -31.37 16.50
CA ASP A 430 -2.30 -32.20 17.14
C ASP A 430 -1.02 -32.28 16.27
N PHE A 431 0.13 -32.51 16.89
CA PHE A 431 1.40 -32.54 16.19
C PHE A 431 1.73 -33.95 15.70
N THR A 432 1.12 -34.33 14.57
CA THR A 432 1.39 -35.63 13.91
C THR A 432 1.96 -35.38 12.51
N SER A 433 2.77 -36.33 11.99
CA SER A 433 3.33 -36.17 10.66
C SER A 433 2.27 -36.02 9.57
N GLY A 434 1.13 -36.66 9.75
CA GLY A 434 0.03 -36.60 8.77
C GLY A 434 -0.69 -35.26 8.75
N THR A 435 -0.63 -34.47 9.85
CA THR A 435 -1.22 -33.15 9.93
C THR A 435 -0.21 -32.06 9.53
N VAL A 436 1.10 -32.26 9.76
CA VAL A 436 2.16 -31.27 9.57
C VAL A 436 2.70 -31.27 8.13
N THR A 437 2.87 -32.44 7.51
CA THR A 437 3.40 -32.54 6.14
C THR A 437 2.30 -32.92 5.17
N PRO A 438 1.95 -32.07 4.20
CA PRO A 438 0.92 -32.37 3.20
C PRO A 438 1.36 -33.52 2.29
N PRO A 439 0.39 -34.27 1.65
CA PRO A 439 0.75 -35.35 0.74
C PRO A 439 1.34 -34.83 -0.58
N GLU A 440 2.44 -35.46 -1.07
CA GLU A 440 3.13 -35.08 -2.32
C GLU A 440 2.20 -35.08 -3.55
N SER A 441 1.12 -35.88 -3.53
CA SER A 441 0.13 -35.93 -4.61
C SER A 441 -0.55 -34.57 -4.88
N GLY A 442 -0.60 -33.66 -3.89
CA GLY A 442 -1.14 -32.31 -4.02
C GLY A 442 -0.35 -31.41 -4.98
N LEU A 443 0.93 -31.69 -5.21
CA LEU A 443 1.78 -30.91 -6.09
C LEU A 443 1.32 -30.93 -7.56
N SER A 444 0.64 -32.00 -7.99
CA SER A 444 0.12 -32.11 -9.35
C SER A 444 -1.00 -31.11 -9.67
N GLU A 445 -1.57 -30.46 -8.68
CA GLU A 445 -2.66 -29.47 -8.82
C GLU A 445 -2.19 -28.01 -8.81
N LEU A 446 -0.89 -27.77 -8.66
CA LEU A 446 -0.32 -26.42 -8.61
C LEU A 446 -0.20 -25.83 -10.03
N GLY A 447 -0.21 -24.50 -10.12
CA GLY A 447 -0.01 -23.78 -11.37
C GLY A 447 -1.14 -23.92 -12.39
N LYS A 448 -2.38 -24.22 -11.95
CA LYS A 448 -3.51 -24.48 -12.85
C LYS A 448 -4.63 -23.42 -12.79
N SER A 449 -4.39 -22.33 -12.08
CA SER A 449 -5.46 -21.34 -11.81
C SER A 449 -5.34 -20.06 -12.66
N ASP A 450 -4.70 -20.10 -13.83
CA ASP A 450 -4.45 -18.94 -14.70
C ASP A 450 -5.72 -18.18 -15.09
N ALA A 451 -6.88 -18.86 -15.09
CA ALA A 451 -8.17 -18.25 -15.40
C ALA A 451 -8.52 -17.10 -14.44
N ILE A 452 -8.15 -17.19 -13.16
CA ILE A 452 -8.40 -16.11 -12.20
C ILE A 452 -7.47 -14.92 -12.46
N THR A 453 -6.20 -15.18 -12.81
CA THR A 453 -5.25 -14.13 -13.15
C THR A 453 -5.67 -13.38 -14.42
N PHE A 454 -6.17 -14.11 -15.43
CA PHE A 454 -6.72 -13.48 -16.64
C PHE A 454 -7.96 -12.64 -16.34
N GLU A 455 -8.85 -13.10 -15.46
CA GLU A 455 -10.02 -12.33 -15.04
C GLU A 455 -9.63 -11.03 -14.31
N VAL A 456 -8.64 -11.08 -13.41
CA VAL A 456 -8.08 -9.89 -12.77
C VAL A 456 -7.46 -8.97 -13.81
N ALA A 457 -6.62 -9.49 -14.72
CA ALA A 457 -6.00 -8.70 -15.77
C ALA A 457 -7.02 -7.95 -16.64
N ARG A 458 -8.11 -8.63 -16.99
CA ARG A 458 -9.20 -8.05 -17.78
C ARG A 458 -9.95 -6.95 -17.04
N GLN A 459 -10.19 -7.13 -15.73
CA GLN A 459 -10.95 -6.17 -14.94
C GLN A 459 -10.11 -5.03 -14.38
N SER A 460 -8.80 -5.23 -14.18
CA SER A 460 -7.90 -4.20 -13.68
C SER A 460 -7.34 -3.28 -14.75
N ALA A 461 -7.29 -3.73 -16.01
CA ALA A 461 -6.70 -2.95 -17.10
C ALA A 461 -7.32 -1.54 -17.18
N THR A 462 -6.49 -0.52 -16.97
CA THR A 462 -6.92 0.87 -16.81
C THR A 462 -6.38 1.75 -17.94
N LEU A 463 -7.23 2.56 -18.55
CA LEU A 463 -6.80 3.65 -19.43
C LEU A 463 -6.42 4.86 -18.55
N VAL A 464 -5.14 5.22 -18.55
CA VAL A 464 -4.61 6.37 -17.81
C VAL A 464 -4.78 7.66 -18.62
N SER A 465 -4.51 7.61 -19.93
CA SER A 465 -4.67 8.75 -20.84
C SER A 465 -4.81 8.23 -22.27
N PRO A 466 -5.62 8.90 -23.14
CA PRO A 466 -6.54 10.00 -22.85
C PRO A 466 -7.80 9.52 -22.11
N ASP A 467 -8.81 10.38 -21.96
CA ASP A 467 -10.12 9.96 -21.46
C ASP A 467 -10.80 8.97 -22.41
N LYS A 468 -11.68 8.12 -21.86
CA LYS A 468 -12.37 7.07 -22.64
C LYS A 468 -13.09 7.61 -23.89
N LEU A 469 -13.65 8.82 -23.81
CA LEU A 469 -14.34 9.48 -24.93
C LEU A 469 -13.37 9.95 -26.02
N ASP A 470 -12.19 10.39 -25.64
CA ASP A 470 -11.17 10.89 -26.55
C ASP A 470 -10.34 9.76 -27.17
N LEU A 471 -10.33 8.57 -26.57
CA LEU A 471 -9.59 7.41 -27.06
C LEU A 471 -10.02 7.01 -28.47
N GLU A 472 -11.32 7.09 -28.80
CA GLU A 472 -11.83 6.76 -30.13
C GLU A 472 -11.33 7.73 -31.21
N THR A 473 -11.04 8.97 -30.83
CA THR A 473 -10.44 9.98 -31.71
C THR A 473 -8.92 9.79 -31.82
N ALA A 474 -8.24 9.51 -30.73
CA ALA A 474 -6.79 9.35 -30.66
C ALA A 474 -6.32 8.04 -31.33
N LEU A 475 -7.04 6.94 -31.10
CA LEU A 475 -6.81 5.62 -31.69
C LEU A 475 -8.08 5.14 -32.39
N PRO A 476 -8.38 5.61 -33.61
CA PRO A 476 -9.64 5.28 -34.29
C PRO A 476 -9.74 3.82 -34.75
N SER A 477 -8.61 3.14 -34.94
CA SER A 477 -8.57 1.75 -35.39
C SER A 477 -7.46 0.96 -34.70
N ALA A 478 -7.61 -0.37 -34.66
CA ALA A 478 -6.54 -1.29 -34.32
C ALA A 478 -5.48 -1.35 -35.44
N PRO A 479 -4.28 -1.89 -35.14
CA PRO A 479 -3.27 -2.18 -36.19
C PRO A 479 -3.82 -3.07 -37.29
N VAL A 480 -3.47 -2.77 -38.54
CA VAL A 480 -3.92 -3.54 -39.72
C VAL A 480 -2.76 -4.33 -40.32
N VAL A 481 -3.08 -5.28 -41.22
CA VAL A 481 -2.13 -6.25 -41.78
C VAL A 481 -0.89 -5.61 -42.44
N ASN A 482 -0.99 -4.37 -42.88
CA ASN A 482 0.11 -3.65 -43.54
C ASN A 482 0.94 -2.78 -42.56
N ASP A 483 0.53 -2.64 -41.34
CA ASP A 483 1.24 -1.84 -40.35
C ASP A 483 2.53 -2.50 -39.89
N HIS A 484 3.55 -1.68 -39.68
CA HIS A 484 4.77 -2.04 -38.98
C HIS A 484 4.63 -1.63 -37.55
N ILE A 485 4.94 -2.56 -36.63
CA ILE A 485 4.86 -2.34 -35.19
C ILE A 485 6.25 -2.56 -34.56
N VAL A 486 6.77 -1.56 -33.89
CA VAL A 486 7.99 -1.65 -33.11
C VAL A 486 7.60 -1.70 -31.65
N PHE A 487 8.05 -2.74 -30.94
CA PHE A 487 7.92 -2.86 -29.49
C PHE A 487 9.23 -2.44 -28.83
N LEU A 488 9.14 -1.56 -27.86
CA LEU A 488 10.23 -1.20 -26.97
C LEU A 488 9.90 -1.77 -25.60
N THR A 489 10.69 -2.71 -25.11
CA THR A 489 10.37 -3.44 -23.87
C THR A 489 11.43 -3.22 -22.82
N ASP A 490 10.99 -2.77 -21.63
CA ASP A 490 11.78 -2.77 -20.41
C ASP A 490 11.84 -4.22 -19.89
N THR A 491 12.94 -4.89 -20.17
CA THR A 491 13.10 -6.31 -19.83
C THR A 491 13.49 -6.49 -18.38
N ARG A 492 12.81 -7.41 -17.68
CA ARG A 492 13.18 -7.79 -16.32
C ARG A 492 13.57 -9.26 -16.27
N LYS A 493 14.66 -9.53 -15.57
CA LYS A 493 15.19 -10.88 -15.39
C LYS A 493 15.57 -11.09 -13.93
N GLY A 494 15.45 -12.31 -13.45
CA GLY A 494 15.88 -12.70 -12.12
C GLY A 494 16.15 -14.19 -12.05
N PRO A 495 17.17 -14.63 -11.30
CA PRO A 495 17.44 -16.04 -11.10
C PRO A 495 16.56 -16.59 -9.97
N GLN A 496 16.16 -17.86 -10.10
CA GLN A 496 15.53 -18.60 -8.99
C GLN A 496 16.52 -18.93 -7.88
N CYS A 497 17.79 -19.10 -8.21
CA CYS A 497 18.89 -19.35 -7.29
C CYS A 497 20.21 -18.79 -7.84
N SER A 498 21.26 -18.69 -7.02
CA SER A 498 22.55 -18.13 -7.41
C SER A 498 23.25 -18.89 -8.55
N SER A 499 23.00 -20.19 -8.67
CA SER A 499 23.52 -21.05 -9.74
C SER A 499 22.55 -21.30 -10.88
N CYS A 500 21.30 -20.75 -10.77
CA CYS A 500 20.28 -20.83 -11.81
C CYS A 500 20.59 -19.84 -12.93
N GLY A 501 20.12 -20.12 -14.14
CA GLY A 501 20.09 -19.13 -15.22
C GLY A 501 19.07 -18.05 -14.92
N ASP A 502 19.31 -16.84 -15.45
CA ASP A 502 18.32 -15.76 -15.40
C ASP A 502 17.05 -16.13 -16.16
N GLU A 503 15.91 -15.98 -15.55
CA GLU A 503 14.60 -16.14 -16.17
C GLU A 503 14.00 -14.77 -16.49
N SER A 504 13.43 -14.65 -17.70
CA SER A 504 12.78 -13.39 -18.12
C SER A 504 11.38 -13.32 -17.57
N MET A 505 11.10 -12.35 -16.72
CA MET A 505 9.75 -12.07 -16.21
C MET A 505 8.92 -11.31 -17.23
N LEU A 506 9.55 -10.43 -18.02
CA LEU A 506 9.00 -9.83 -19.23
C LEU A 506 10.06 -9.93 -20.32
N ALA A 507 9.88 -10.88 -21.23
CA ALA A 507 10.79 -11.04 -22.35
C ALA A 507 10.62 -9.91 -23.38
N VAL A 508 11.70 -9.59 -24.10
CA VAL A 508 11.72 -8.53 -25.12
C VAL A 508 10.53 -8.64 -26.09
N ASP A 509 10.20 -9.85 -26.47
CA ASP A 509 9.19 -10.18 -27.49
C ASP A 509 7.87 -10.72 -26.89
N SER A 510 7.65 -10.60 -25.57
CA SER A 510 6.45 -11.12 -24.91
C SER A 510 5.15 -10.66 -25.56
N LEU A 511 4.99 -9.34 -25.75
CA LEU A 511 3.79 -8.77 -26.37
C LEU A 511 3.71 -9.09 -27.86
N GLN A 512 4.84 -9.08 -28.56
CA GLN A 512 4.90 -9.50 -29.97
C GLN A 512 4.42 -10.93 -30.15
N ASN A 513 4.88 -11.85 -29.29
CA ASN A 513 4.48 -13.26 -29.35
C ASN A 513 3.00 -13.47 -28.99
N ALA A 514 2.49 -12.75 -28.00
CA ALA A 514 1.06 -12.76 -27.66
C ALA A 514 0.22 -12.28 -28.87
N ILE A 515 0.62 -11.21 -29.53
CA ILE A 515 -0.07 -10.69 -30.72
C ILE A 515 0.01 -11.70 -31.88
N LEU A 516 1.16 -12.31 -32.12
CA LEU A 516 1.29 -13.33 -33.19
C LEU A 516 0.44 -14.57 -32.90
N ARG A 517 0.33 -14.97 -31.63
CA ARG A 517 -0.53 -16.07 -31.20
C ARG A 517 -2.02 -15.77 -31.44
N LEU A 518 -2.45 -14.54 -31.12
CA LEU A 518 -3.86 -14.14 -31.17
C LEU A 518 -4.31 -13.66 -32.56
N TYR A 519 -3.44 -12.98 -33.31
CA TYR A 519 -3.79 -12.25 -34.53
C TYR A 519 -2.88 -12.55 -35.73
N GLY A 520 -1.91 -13.43 -35.56
CA GLY A 520 -0.99 -13.85 -36.60
C GLY A 520 -1.62 -14.72 -37.67
N SER A 521 -0.83 -15.20 -38.64
CA SER A 521 -1.28 -15.98 -39.79
C SER A 521 -2.03 -17.28 -39.42
N GLN A 522 -1.80 -17.82 -38.19
CA GLN A 522 -2.50 -19.02 -37.69
C GLN A 522 -3.83 -18.69 -37.01
N ALA A 523 -4.09 -17.41 -36.71
CA ALA A 523 -5.23 -16.95 -35.91
C ALA A 523 -6.00 -15.78 -36.56
N GLY A 524 -6.22 -15.85 -37.86
CA GLY A 524 -7.00 -14.84 -38.60
C GLY A 524 -6.19 -13.89 -39.47
N GLY A 525 -4.88 -13.81 -39.36
CA GLY A 525 -3.99 -13.11 -40.29
C GLY A 525 -4.09 -11.58 -40.28
N GLN A 526 -4.46 -10.99 -39.12
CA GLN A 526 -4.54 -9.53 -38.97
C GLN A 526 -3.16 -8.87 -38.92
N VAL A 527 -2.09 -9.63 -38.61
CA VAL A 527 -0.70 -9.16 -38.59
C VAL A 527 0.23 -10.15 -39.30
N ILE A 528 1.33 -9.65 -39.81
CA ILE A 528 2.39 -10.40 -40.46
C ILE A 528 3.64 -10.40 -39.59
N ALA A 529 4.17 -11.55 -39.24
CA ALA A 529 5.32 -11.68 -38.32
C ALA A 529 6.53 -10.81 -38.72
N GLY A 530 6.85 -10.72 -40.02
CA GLY A 530 7.97 -9.91 -40.49
C GLY A 530 7.78 -8.39 -40.40
N ARG A 531 6.64 -7.90 -39.91
CA ARG A 531 6.35 -6.49 -39.68
C ARG A 531 6.33 -6.10 -38.22
N LEU A 532 6.53 -7.06 -37.33
CA LEU A 532 6.59 -6.90 -35.87
C LEU A 532 8.02 -7.12 -35.40
N ILE A 533 8.60 -6.14 -34.73
CA ILE A 533 9.98 -6.21 -34.23
C ILE A 533 10.05 -5.68 -32.82
N SER A 534 10.73 -6.42 -31.93
CA SER A 534 10.90 -6.06 -30.53
C SER A 534 12.35 -5.70 -30.21
N TYR A 535 12.54 -4.64 -29.45
CA TYR A 535 13.84 -4.17 -28.96
C TYR A 535 13.80 -3.91 -27.46
N PRO A 536 14.88 -4.20 -26.71
CA PRO A 536 14.97 -3.86 -25.29
C PRO A 536 15.30 -2.38 -25.09
N PHE A 537 14.94 -1.82 -23.93
CA PHE A 537 15.13 -0.41 -23.61
C PHE A 537 16.60 0.05 -23.60
N ASP A 538 17.55 -0.82 -23.27
CA ASP A 538 18.98 -0.49 -23.28
C ASP A 538 19.48 -0.04 -24.66
N MET A 539 18.84 -0.47 -25.76
CA MET A 539 19.16 0.01 -27.10
C MET A 539 18.80 1.49 -27.30
N LEU A 540 17.88 2.05 -26.52
CA LEU A 540 17.58 3.49 -26.55
C LEU A 540 18.79 4.34 -26.16
N ALA A 541 19.66 3.86 -25.27
CA ALA A 541 20.88 4.55 -24.89
C ALA A 541 21.79 4.84 -26.08
N GLY A 542 21.90 3.89 -27.00
CA GLY A 542 22.69 4.05 -28.24
C GLY A 542 22.15 5.12 -29.15
N ILE A 543 20.83 5.16 -29.36
CA ILE A 543 20.16 6.20 -30.16
C ILE A 543 20.35 7.60 -29.54
N LEU A 544 20.23 7.69 -28.23
CA LEU A 544 20.35 8.96 -27.48
C LEU A 544 21.79 9.47 -27.40
N ALA A 545 22.78 8.59 -27.49
CA ALA A 545 24.19 8.96 -27.53
C ALA A 545 24.66 9.50 -28.90
N GLY A 546 23.79 9.51 -29.89
CA GLY A 546 24.15 9.93 -31.27
C GLY A 546 25.15 9.00 -31.94
N GLY A 547 25.25 7.75 -31.48
CA GLY A 547 26.25 6.79 -31.92
C GLY A 547 25.79 5.95 -33.13
N LEU A 548 26.74 5.62 -33.98
CA LEU A 548 26.54 4.72 -35.15
C LEU A 548 26.23 3.24 -34.76
N GLY A 549 25.90 2.99 -33.48
CA GLY A 549 25.85 1.64 -32.93
C GLY A 549 24.57 0.83 -33.12
N TYR A 550 23.42 1.46 -33.45
CA TYR A 550 22.12 0.75 -33.56
C TYR A 550 21.30 1.24 -34.79
N PRO A 551 21.82 1.14 -36.00
CA PRO A 551 21.11 1.59 -37.23
C PRO A 551 19.79 0.81 -37.43
N ASP A 552 19.71 -0.44 -36.99
CA ASP A 552 18.53 -1.28 -37.16
C ASP A 552 17.32 -0.76 -36.39
N LEU A 553 17.47 -0.33 -35.13
CA LEU A 553 16.38 0.23 -34.34
C LEU A 553 15.92 1.58 -34.90
N GLU A 554 16.84 2.47 -35.26
CA GLU A 554 16.50 3.78 -35.83
C GLU A 554 15.79 3.65 -37.17
N ASN A 555 16.26 2.75 -38.05
CA ASN A 555 15.61 2.44 -39.32
C ASN A 555 14.23 1.80 -39.12
N SER A 556 14.08 0.90 -38.15
CA SER A 556 12.78 0.29 -37.83
C SER A 556 11.81 1.34 -37.30
N LEU A 557 12.26 2.22 -36.40
CA LEU A 557 11.45 3.34 -35.92
C LEU A 557 11.07 4.31 -37.02
N ALA A 558 11.95 4.60 -37.97
CA ALA A 558 11.65 5.48 -39.08
C ALA A 558 10.54 4.94 -40.02
N GLN A 559 10.43 3.62 -40.13
CA GLN A 559 9.48 2.93 -41.01
C GLN A 559 8.19 2.46 -40.35
N THR A 560 8.10 2.55 -39.02
CA THR A 560 6.96 2.01 -38.28
C THR A 560 5.74 2.93 -38.30
N ASN A 561 4.54 2.34 -38.17
CA ASN A 561 3.28 3.04 -37.96
C ASN A 561 2.94 3.10 -36.44
N TRP A 562 3.36 2.08 -35.69
CA TRP A 562 3.05 1.91 -34.26
C TRP A 562 4.32 1.75 -33.48
N VAL A 563 4.47 2.52 -32.41
CA VAL A 563 5.50 2.35 -31.38
C VAL A 563 4.79 1.94 -30.11
N VAL A 564 5.01 0.70 -29.68
CA VAL A 564 4.41 0.14 -28.47
C VAL A 564 5.50 0.02 -27.41
N ILE A 565 5.31 0.69 -26.30
CA ILE A 565 6.28 0.80 -25.20
C ILE A 565 5.77 -0.01 -24.02
N ASN A 566 6.48 -1.08 -23.69
CA ASN A 566 6.19 -1.94 -22.55
C ASN A 566 7.08 -1.52 -21.38
N MET A 567 6.53 -0.73 -20.46
CA MET A 567 7.25 -0.14 -19.34
C MET A 567 7.01 -0.96 -18.07
N LEU A 568 8.08 -1.22 -17.30
CA LEU A 568 8.00 -1.79 -15.96
C LEU A 568 8.15 -0.69 -14.92
N ASP A 569 9.32 -0.62 -14.34
CA ASP A 569 9.64 0.29 -13.26
C ASP A 569 10.28 1.56 -13.77
N ALA A 570 9.80 2.67 -13.32
CA ALA A 570 10.27 3.95 -13.77
C ALA A 570 10.52 4.91 -12.60
N GLY A 571 11.08 4.37 -11.51
CA GLY A 571 11.54 5.20 -10.39
C GLY A 571 12.60 6.21 -10.82
N PRO A 572 12.74 7.33 -10.12
CA PRO A 572 13.67 8.40 -10.51
C PRO A 572 15.14 7.93 -10.58
N ASP A 573 15.47 6.87 -9.86
CA ASP A 573 16.82 6.31 -9.78
C ASP A 573 17.08 5.16 -10.77
N GLN A 574 16.08 4.77 -11.56
CA GLN A 574 16.21 3.69 -12.53
C GLN A 574 16.71 4.22 -13.88
N PRO A 575 17.83 3.69 -14.41
CA PRO A 575 18.38 4.15 -15.70
C PRO A 575 17.39 4.06 -16.86
N GLN A 576 16.57 3.02 -16.89
CA GLN A 576 15.58 2.74 -17.94
C GLN A 576 14.50 3.83 -18.02
N THR A 577 14.05 4.36 -16.91
CA THR A 577 13.09 5.47 -16.87
C THR A 577 13.66 6.72 -17.51
N THR A 578 14.90 7.04 -17.17
CA THR A 578 15.60 8.19 -17.74
C THR A 578 15.74 8.02 -19.26
N LEU A 579 16.04 6.80 -19.72
CA LEU A 579 16.13 6.51 -21.16
C LEU A 579 14.80 6.73 -21.88
N LEU A 580 13.69 6.24 -21.31
CA LEU A 580 12.36 6.43 -21.89
C LEU A 580 11.98 7.90 -21.97
N ARG A 581 12.13 8.66 -20.88
CA ARG A 581 11.80 10.09 -20.81
C ARG A 581 12.65 10.90 -21.79
N ARG A 582 13.93 10.60 -21.87
CA ARG A 582 14.82 11.22 -22.85
C ARG A 582 14.44 10.87 -24.28
N PHE A 583 14.12 9.62 -24.56
CA PHE A 583 13.64 9.19 -25.89
C PHE A 583 12.39 9.96 -26.31
N LEU A 584 11.38 10.03 -25.43
CA LEU A 584 10.15 10.79 -25.67
C LEU A 584 10.40 12.29 -25.86
N SER A 585 11.45 12.87 -25.25
CA SER A 585 11.74 14.30 -25.37
C SER A 585 12.73 14.66 -26.49
N GLU A 586 13.79 13.86 -26.67
CA GLU A 586 14.89 14.18 -27.58
C GLU A 586 14.70 13.66 -29.00
N ARG A 587 13.89 12.57 -29.19
CA ARG A 587 13.71 11.89 -30.48
C ARG A 587 12.29 11.97 -30.99
N GLN A 588 11.69 13.16 -30.91
CA GLN A 588 10.37 13.46 -31.47
C GLN A 588 10.33 13.25 -33.00
N ASP A 589 11.49 13.33 -33.69
CA ASP A 589 11.66 13.04 -35.11
C ASP A 589 11.25 11.61 -35.47
N LEU A 590 11.47 10.64 -34.55
CA LEU A 590 11.13 9.22 -34.72
C LEU A 590 9.70 8.88 -34.30
N LEU A 591 9.02 9.79 -33.57
CA LEU A 591 7.69 9.54 -33.00
C LEU A 591 6.56 10.30 -33.71
N ARG A 592 6.90 11.36 -34.47
CA ARG A 592 5.93 12.18 -35.20
C ARG A 592 5.09 11.35 -36.14
N ASP A 593 3.79 11.60 -36.17
CA ASP A 593 2.80 10.97 -37.05
C ASP A 593 2.66 9.44 -36.85
N LYS A 594 3.01 8.92 -35.66
CA LYS A 594 2.88 7.53 -35.32
C LYS A 594 1.92 7.34 -34.14
N HIS A 595 1.34 6.16 -34.06
CA HIS A 595 0.60 5.75 -32.83
C HIS A 595 1.59 5.28 -31.78
N VAL A 596 1.79 6.08 -30.74
CA VAL A 596 2.67 5.75 -29.61
C VAL A 596 1.79 5.27 -28.44
N VAL A 597 1.83 3.98 -28.15
CA VAL A 597 1.05 3.36 -27.06
C VAL A 597 1.98 2.89 -25.96
N VAL A 598 1.69 3.28 -24.73
CA VAL A 598 2.43 2.83 -23.53
C VAL A 598 1.57 1.84 -22.75
N PHE A 599 2.13 0.69 -22.44
CA PHE A 599 1.61 -0.25 -21.45
C PHE A 599 2.54 -0.27 -20.25
N ALA A 600 2.06 0.20 -19.08
CA ALA A 600 2.75 0.05 -17.81
C ALA A 600 2.34 -1.28 -17.16
N PHE A 601 3.31 -2.17 -17.02
CA PHE A 601 3.13 -3.48 -16.37
C PHE A 601 3.45 -3.43 -14.86
N ASN A 602 3.53 -2.24 -14.29
CA ASN A 602 3.70 -1.95 -12.87
C ASN A 602 2.80 -0.75 -12.52
N ALA A 603 3.19 0.11 -11.58
CA ALA A 603 2.38 1.24 -11.14
C ALA A 603 2.16 2.34 -12.22
N PRO A 604 1.05 3.12 -12.16
CA PRO A 604 0.65 4.05 -13.22
C PRO A 604 1.31 5.44 -13.14
N TYR A 605 2.03 5.78 -12.07
CA TYR A 605 2.39 7.15 -11.72
C TYR A 605 3.82 7.59 -12.14
N PHE A 606 4.50 6.80 -12.95
CA PHE A 606 5.91 7.08 -13.30
C PHE A 606 6.11 8.15 -14.38
N LEU A 607 5.15 8.35 -15.27
CA LEU A 607 5.22 9.36 -16.31
C LEU A 607 4.59 10.67 -15.84
N ASP A 608 5.25 11.78 -16.11
CA ASP A 608 4.71 13.12 -15.84
C ASP A 608 3.80 13.62 -16.99
N ALA A 609 3.14 14.76 -16.79
CA ALA A 609 2.23 15.33 -17.79
C ALA A 609 2.93 15.64 -19.11
N THR A 610 4.23 15.99 -19.07
CA THR A 610 5.01 16.27 -20.28
C THR A 610 5.27 15.00 -21.08
N ASP A 611 5.57 13.89 -20.42
CA ASP A 611 5.79 12.59 -21.07
C ASP A 611 4.48 12.05 -21.63
N ILE A 612 3.40 12.10 -20.84
CA ILE A 612 2.06 11.64 -21.24
C ILE A 612 1.54 12.40 -22.45
N SER A 613 1.80 13.70 -22.55
CA SER A 613 1.39 14.51 -23.71
C SER A 613 2.02 14.11 -25.05
N LYS A 614 3.06 13.28 -25.03
CA LYS A 614 3.79 12.81 -26.23
C LYS A 614 3.35 11.43 -26.69
N VAL A 615 2.45 10.77 -25.96
CA VAL A 615 1.95 9.43 -26.32
C VAL A 615 0.49 9.50 -26.75
N THR A 616 0.09 8.57 -27.61
CA THR A 616 -1.29 8.51 -28.16
C THR A 616 -2.23 7.88 -27.15
N ALA A 617 -1.78 6.85 -26.42
CA ALA A 617 -2.52 6.22 -25.34
C ALA A 617 -1.56 5.65 -24.29
N TYR A 618 -1.98 5.74 -23.02
CA TYR A 618 -1.27 5.19 -21.89
C TYR A 618 -2.21 4.30 -21.09
N TYR A 619 -1.89 3.02 -21.05
CA TYR A 619 -2.61 2.00 -20.27
C TYR A 619 -1.76 1.54 -19.10
N CYS A 620 -2.38 1.25 -17.96
CA CYS A 620 -1.77 0.56 -16.85
C CYS A 620 -2.38 -0.84 -16.68
N LEU A 621 -1.52 -1.84 -16.56
CA LEU A 621 -1.87 -3.24 -16.38
C LEU A 621 -1.47 -3.76 -15.00
N TYR A 622 -0.61 -3.04 -14.28
CA TYR A 622 -0.15 -3.31 -12.92
C TYR A 622 0.68 -4.58 -12.72
N SER A 623 0.69 -5.51 -13.65
CA SER A 623 1.39 -6.80 -13.54
C SER A 623 1.96 -7.22 -14.90
N LYS A 624 3.09 -7.94 -14.88
CA LYS A 624 3.85 -8.36 -16.06
C LYS A 624 3.70 -9.83 -16.43
N SER A 625 2.87 -10.58 -15.68
CA SER A 625 2.60 -11.99 -15.95
C SER A 625 1.88 -12.20 -17.31
N GLU A 626 1.98 -13.41 -17.88
CA GLU A 626 1.48 -13.71 -19.23
C GLU A 626 0.01 -13.32 -19.46
N PRO A 627 -0.95 -13.54 -18.52
CA PRO A 627 -2.33 -13.10 -18.72
C PRO A 627 -2.48 -11.58 -18.92
N PHE A 628 -1.64 -10.76 -18.30
CA PHE A 628 -1.65 -9.31 -18.47
C PHE A 628 -1.06 -8.89 -19.82
N VAL A 629 -0.03 -9.58 -20.30
CA VAL A 629 0.51 -9.38 -21.66
C VAL A 629 -0.53 -9.75 -22.70
N GLU A 630 -1.31 -10.81 -22.49
CA GLU A 630 -2.42 -11.17 -23.37
C GLU A 630 -3.52 -10.09 -23.38
N VAL A 631 -3.88 -9.54 -22.22
CA VAL A 631 -4.83 -8.43 -22.13
C VAL A 631 -4.30 -7.19 -22.83
N ALA A 632 -3.00 -6.87 -22.72
CA ALA A 632 -2.38 -5.77 -23.49
C ALA A 632 -2.54 -5.95 -24.99
N ALA A 633 -2.30 -7.17 -25.51
CA ALA A 633 -2.52 -7.49 -26.90
C ALA A 633 -3.97 -7.26 -27.34
N ARG A 634 -4.94 -7.72 -26.54
CA ARG A 634 -6.38 -7.56 -26.82
C ARG A 634 -6.85 -6.11 -26.72
N LEU A 635 -6.27 -5.30 -25.83
CA LEU A 635 -6.51 -3.86 -25.76
C LEU A 635 -5.97 -3.13 -26.99
N LEU A 636 -4.76 -3.45 -27.43
CA LEU A 636 -4.15 -2.87 -28.63
C LEU A 636 -4.99 -3.16 -29.88
N PHE A 637 -5.56 -4.36 -29.97
CA PHE A 637 -6.45 -4.77 -31.06
C PHE A 637 -7.92 -4.43 -30.82
N ARG A 638 -8.23 -3.69 -29.74
CA ARG A 638 -9.58 -3.22 -29.39
C ARG A 638 -10.61 -4.35 -29.24
N GLU A 639 -10.17 -5.57 -28.97
CA GLU A 639 -11.02 -6.70 -28.62
C GLU A 639 -11.59 -6.54 -27.21
N LEU A 640 -10.80 -5.93 -26.30
CA LEU A 640 -11.20 -5.56 -24.96
C LEU A 640 -11.23 -4.05 -24.80
N SER A 641 -12.11 -3.58 -23.92
CA SER A 641 -12.12 -2.19 -23.44
C SER A 641 -11.56 -2.15 -22.02
N PRO A 642 -10.80 -1.11 -21.64
CA PRO A 642 -10.27 -0.96 -20.28
C PRO A 642 -11.41 -0.83 -19.28
N ALA A 643 -11.48 -1.75 -18.30
CA ALA A 643 -12.55 -1.83 -17.31
C ALA A 643 -12.13 -1.27 -15.96
N GLY A 644 -10.83 -1.33 -15.63
CA GLY A 644 -10.28 -0.90 -14.35
C GLY A 644 -10.29 0.62 -14.17
N THR A 645 -10.14 1.03 -12.90
CA THR A 645 -9.94 2.43 -12.50
C THR A 645 -8.73 2.55 -11.60
N LEU A 646 -8.11 3.75 -11.57
CA LEU A 646 -6.87 3.98 -10.84
C LEU A 646 -7.09 3.84 -9.33
N PRO A 647 -6.35 2.95 -8.65
CA PRO A 647 -6.45 2.79 -7.20
C PRO A 647 -5.51 3.72 -6.43
N VAL A 648 -4.75 4.56 -7.11
CA VAL A 648 -3.79 5.52 -6.56
C VAL A 648 -3.87 6.85 -7.30
N SER A 649 -3.45 7.93 -6.65
CA SER A 649 -3.33 9.24 -7.28
C SER A 649 -2.23 9.24 -8.35
N VAL A 650 -2.49 9.91 -9.49
CA VAL A 650 -1.55 10.01 -10.62
C VAL A 650 -1.40 11.48 -11.00
N ALA A 651 -0.33 12.10 -10.50
CA ALA A 651 -0.05 13.52 -10.69
C ALA A 651 0.11 13.89 -12.18
N GLY A 652 0.62 12.97 -13.02
CA GLY A 652 0.85 13.19 -14.44
C GLY A 652 -0.41 13.50 -15.25
N ILE A 653 -1.58 13.10 -14.77
CA ILE A 653 -2.88 13.40 -15.40
C ILE A 653 -3.79 14.23 -14.48
N GLY A 654 -3.28 14.66 -13.32
CA GLY A 654 -4.07 15.41 -12.32
C GLY A 654 -5.17 14.57 -11.65
N TYR A 655 -5.08 13.25 -11.67
CA TYR A 655 -6.01 12.37 -10.98
C TYR A 655 -5.68 12.34 -9.49
N ASP A 656 -6.63 12.76 -8.66
CA ASP A 656 -6.57 12.74 -7.20
C ASP A 656 -7.55 11.69 -6.68
N LEU A 657 -7.03 10.63 -6.07
CA LEU A 657 -7.82 9.52 -5.57
C LEU A 657 -8.82 9.95 -4.49
N HIS A 658 -8.40 10.84 -3.59
CA HIS A 658 -9.28 11.32 -2.52
C HIS A 658 -10.51 12.05 -3.05
N LEU A 659 -10.35 12.82 -4.13
CA LEU A 659 -11.47 13.45 -4.82
C LEU A 659 -12.28 12.41 -5.61
N ALA A 660 -11.64 11.45 -6.20
CA ALA A 660 -12.28 10.40 -7.01
C ALA A 660 -13.13 9.43 -6.17
N THR A 661 -12.77 9.17 -4.91
CA THR A 661 -13.55 8.35 -3.96
C THR A 661 -14.59 9.14 -3.16
N ALA A 662 -14.66 10.47 -3.37
CA ALA A 662 -15.72 11.29 -2.80
C ALA A 662 -17.07 11.01 -3.50
N PRO A 663 -18.22 11.27 -2.82
CA PRO A 663 -19.54 11.10 -3.42
C PRO A 663 -19.71 11.83 -4.75
N ASP A 664 -20.22 11.15 -5.78
CA ASP A 664 -20.45 11.75 -7.10
C ASP A 664 -21.44 12.91 -7.03
N PRO A 665 -21.04 14.16 -7.31
CA PRO A 665 -21.96 15.31 -7.27
C PRO A 665 -23.10 15.22 -8.28
N ALA A 666 -22.99 14.40 -9.31
CA ALA A 666 -24.04 14.17 -10.30
C ALA A 666 -25.08 13.13 -9.83
N GLN A 667 -24.79 12.35 -8.80
CA GLN A 667 -25.71 11.36 -8.28
C GLN A 667 -26.91 12.03 -7.59
N VAL A 668 -28.12 11.54 -7.89
CA VAL A 668 -29.30 11.74 -7.06
C VAL A 668 -29.38 10.61 -6.04
N ILE A 669 -29.10 10.91 -4.77
CA ILE A 669 -29.09 9.91 -3.70
C ILE A 669 -30.49 9.36 -3.51
N ASP A 670 -30.68 8.04 -3.67
CA ASP A 670 -31.92 7.36 -3.38
C ASP A 670 -32.25 7.41 -1.88
N LEU A 671 -33.53 7.53 -1.54
CA LEU A 671 -34.04 7.48 -0.18
C LEU A 671 -35.21 6.50 -0.07
N SER A 672 -35.19 5.67 0.96
CA SER A 672 -36.25 4.72 1.26
C SER A 672 -36.48 4.57 2.76
N LEU A 673 -37.59 4.00 3.14
CA LEU A 673 -37.82 3.59 4.51
C LEU A 673 -36.96 2.38 4.84
N ASP A 674 -36.33 2.41 6.00
CA ASP A 674 -35.57 1.25 6.52
C ASP A 674 -36.50 0.36 7.32
N LEU A 675 -37.25 -0.48 6.60
CA LEU A 675 -38.16 -1.44 7.21
C LEU A 675 -37.42 -2.76 7.50
N PRO A 676 -37.65 -3.40 8.67
CA PRO A 676 -37.11 -4.71 8.91
C PRO A 676 -37.59 -5.69 7.83
N ALA A 677 -36.64 -6.41 7.21
CA ALA A 677 -36.95 -7.44 6.23
C ALA A 677 -37.93 -8.44 6.85
N ALA A 678 -39.13 -8.55 6.28
CA ALA A 678 -40.04 -9.60 6.68
C ALA A 678 -39.35 -10.95 6.48
N ALA A 679 -39.26 -11.75 7.54
CA ALA A 679 -38.62 -13.05 7.50
C ALA A 679 -39.17 -13.84 6.32
N SER A 680 -38.29 -14.15 5.36
CA SER A 680 -38.64 -14.95 4.18
C SER A 680 -39.00 -16.34 4.62
N SER A 681 -40.30 -16.63 4.79
CA SER A 681 -40.79 -17.98 4.90
C SER A 681 -40.69 -18.63 3.52
N SER A 682 -40.01 -19.76 3.52
CA SER A 682 -39.73 -20.72 2.45
C SER A 682 -40.74 -20.79 1.31
N ALA A 683 -40.19 -20.77 0.10
CA ALA A 683 -40.58 -21.45 -1.14
C ALA A 683 -42.05 -21.79 -1.38
N GLY A 684 -42.63 -21.20 -2.43
CA GLY A 684 -43.73 -21.78 -3.18
C GLY A 684 -44.82 -20.77 -3.55
N SER A 685 -44.86 -20.43 -4.81
CA SER A 685 -45.95 -19.82 -5.59
C SER A 685 -45.70 -18.37 -6.09
N LEU A 686 -45.57 -18.32 -7.39
CA LEU A 686 -45.81 -17.10 -8.18
C LEU A 686 -47.19 -16.51 -7.81
N SER A 687 -47.17 -15.41 -7.09
CA SER A 687 -48.37 -14.58 -6.90
C SER A 687 -48.00 -13.12 -7.04
N THR A 688 -48.70 -12.47 -7.94
CA THR A 688 -48.84 -11.03 -8.21
C THR A 688 -48.34 -10.12 -7.09
N LEU A 689 -47.47 -9.15 -7.49
CA LEU A 689 -47.00 -8.04 -6.67
C LEU A 689 -48.21 -7.26 -6.07
N GLN A 690 -48.50 -7.54 -4.81
CA GLN A 690 -49.35 -6.67 -4.02
C GLN A 690 -48.50 -5.51 -3.46
N PRO A 691 -48.94 -4.26 -3.46
CA PRO A 691 -48.23 -3.18 -2.84
C PRO A 691 -48.08 -3.45 -1.34
N THR A 692 -46.83 -3.45 -0.87
CA THR A 692 -46.47 -3.60 0.54
C THR A 692 -47.19 -2.52 1.35
N ALA A 693 -47.98 -2.91 2.34
CA ALA A 693 -48.73 -1.99 3.19
C ALA A 693 -47.77 -0.98 3.84
N THR A 694 -47.94 0.29 3.52
CA THR A 694 -47.16 1.39 4.16
C THR A 694 -47.49 1.38 5.65
N PRO A 695 -46.50 1.39 6.56
CA PRO A 695 -46.74 1.43 7.99
C PRO A 695 -47.50 2.73 8.34
N SER A 696 -48.61 2.60 9.08
CA SER A 696 -49.35 3.76 9.58
C SER A 696 -48.63 4.39 10.75
N LEU A 697 -47.71 5.35 10.50
CA LEU A 697 -46.96 6.07 11.49
C LEU A 697 -47.81 7.19 12.14
N ARG A 698 -47.63 7.41 13.44
CA ARG A 698 -48.33 8.41 14.25
C ARG A 698 -47.32 9.36 14.90
N VAL A 699 -47.81 10.50 15.38
CA VAL A 699 -46.98 11.36 16.23
C VAL A 699 -46.55 10.59 17.49
N GLY A 700 -45.24 10.58 17.77
CA GLY A 700 -44.57 9.82 18.81
C GLY A 700 -43.87 8.57 18.31
N ASP A 701 -44.10 8.11 17.07
CA ASP A 701 -43.40 7.00 16.47
C ASP A 701 -42.04 7.40 15.95
N THR A 702 -41.10 6.40 15.88
CA THR A 702 -39.79 6.59 15.26
C THR A 702 -39.79 6.09 13.82
N LEU A 703 -39.37 6.95 12.91
CA LEU A 703 -39.21 6.67 11.49
C LEU A 703 -37.76 6.40 11.17
N SER A 704 -37.45 5.20 10.66
CA SER A 704 -36.08 4.87 10.17
C SER A 704 -36.04 4.98 8.64
N VAL A 705 -35.04 5.67 8.14
CA VAL A 705 -34.76 5.88 6.72
C VAL A 705 -33.34 5.45 6.37
N ARG A 706 -33.16 5.05 5.12
CA ARG A 706 -31.85 4.75 4.57
C ARG A 706 -31.68 5.37 3.20
N THR A 707 -30.41 5.62 2.84
CA THR A 707 -30.06 5.94 1.45
C THR A 707 -30.03 4.67 0.60
N GLY A 708 -30.07 4.81 -0.73
CA GLY A 708 -29.49 3.82 -1.62
C GLY A 708 -27.97 3.81 -1.49
N VAL A 709 -27.33 3.03 -2.34
CA VAL A 709 -25.85 3.03 -2.40
C VAL A 709 -25.39 4.38 -2.95
N ILE A 710 -24.61 5.10 -2.16
CA ILE A 710 -23.92 6.31 -2.61
C ILE A 710 -22.67 5.86 -3.34
N VAL A 711 -22.49 6.33 -4.56
CA VAL A 711 -21.33 5.99 -5.39
C VAL A 711 -20.39 7.19 -5.49
N ASP A 712 -19.11 6.88 -5.76
CA ASP A 712 -18.07 7.84 -6.03
C ASP A 712 -18.02 8.23 -7.52
N LEU A 713 -17.05 9.09 -7.89
CA LEU A 713 -16.85 9.53 -9.28
C LEU A 713 -16.44 8.40 -10.23
N ASN A 714 -15.96 7.27 -9.71
CA ASN A 714 -15.61 6.08 -10.49
C ASN A 714 -16.78 5.09 -10.60
N GLY A 715 -17.92 5.37 -9.92
CA GLY A 715 -19.11 4.53 -9.89
C GLY A 715 -19.06 3.39 -8.87
N HIS A 716 -18.09 3.40 -7.94
CA HIS A 716 -17.99 2.43 -6.86
C HIS A 716 -18.70 2.94 -5.60
N PRO A 717 -19.15 2.06 -4.69
CA PRO A 717 -19.66 2.50 -3.40
C PRO A 717 -18.63 3.37 -2.66
N VAL A 718 -19.08 4.49 -2.10
CA VAL A 718 -18.19 5.35 -1.29
C VAL A 718 -17.67 4.59 -0.07
N PRO A 719 -16.47 4.93 0.46
CA PRO A 719 -15.90 4.34 1.65
C PRO A 719 -16.84 4.36 2.85
N ASP A 720 -16.77 3.33 3.70
CA ASP A 720 -17.50 3.34 4.97
C ASP A 720 -17.01 4.50 5.84
N GLY A 721 -17.95 5.14 6.56
CA GLY A 721 -17.62 6.33 7.33
C GLY A 721 -17.78 7.64 6.55
N THR A 722 -18.17 7.61 5.27
CA THR A 722 -18.51 8.82 4.51
C THR A 722 -19.72 9.50 5.15
N SER A 723 -19.60 10.80 5.43
CA SER A 723 -20.62 11.56 6.14
C SER A 723 -21.86 11.80 5.28
N VAL A 724 -23.02 11.53 5.85
CA VAL A 724 -24.33 11.79 5.24
C VAL A 724 -25.20 12.57 6.21
N GLN A 725 -25.68 13.71 5.76
CA GLN A 725 -26.56 14.57 6.52
C GLN A 725 -28.01 14.39 6.08
N PHE A 726 -28.85 13.90 6.98
CA PHE A 726 -30.28 13.80 6.77
C PHE A 726 -31.00 15.04 7.33
N LYS A 727 -31.91 15.64 6.56
CA LYS A 727 -32.68 16.82 6.97
C LYS A 727 -34.16 16.55 6.85
N VAL A 728 -34.89 16.85 7.91
CA VAL A 728 -36.37 16.84 7.93
C VAL A 728 -36.86 18.29 7.92
N THR A 729 -37.71 18.60 6.97
CA THR A 729 -38.36 19.90 6.84
C THR A 729 -39.89 19.73 6.93
N LEU A 730 -40.57 20.71 7.55
CA LEU A 730 -42.04 20.76 7.60
C LEU A 730 -42.53 21.70 6.51
N ASN A 731 -43.33 21.17 5.56
CA ASN A 731 -43.88 21.99 4.49
C ASN A 731 -44.84 23.06 5.05
N GLY A 732 -44.58 24.32 4.72
CA GLY A 732 -45.33 25.47 5.20
C GLY A 732 -44.61 26.35 6.22
N SER A 733 -43.58 25.87 6.91
CA SER A 733 -42.76 26.67 7.85
C SER A 733 -41.39 27.06 7.30
N GLY A 734 -40.96 26.44 6.20
CA GLY A 734 -39.67 26.73 5.51
C GLY A 734 -38.38 26.41 6.31
N GLY A 735 -38.52 25.89 7.53
CA GLY A 735 -37.37 25.61 8.41
C GLY A 735 -37.06 24.12 8.54
N VAL A 736 -35.75 23.80 8.72
CA VAL A 736 -35.29 22.45 9.11
C VAL A 736 -35.79 22.17 10.52
N VAL A 737 -36.53 21.07 10.69
CA VAL A 737 -37.13 20.66 11.98
C VAL A 737 -36.16 19.75 12.74
N GLN A 738 -35.52 18.81 12.01
CA GLN A 738 -34.50 17.91 12.56
C GLN A 738 -33.38 17.71 11.52
N GLN A 739 -32.15 17.59 12.01
CA GLN A 739 -31.00 17.21 11.22
C GLN A 739 -30.26 16.10 11.96
N ILE A 740 -29.88 15.04 11.24
CA ILE A 740 -29.10 13.94 11.77
C ILE A 740 -27.92 13.71 10.84
N ASP A 741 -26.73 13.76 11.40
CA ASP A 741 -25.51 13.36 10.72
C ASP A 741 -25.29 11.86 10.95
N SER A 742 -25.07 11.12 9.89
CA SER A 742 -24.87 9.68 9.87
C SER A 742 -23.67 9.35 8.99
N PHE A 743 -23.26 8.09 9.00
CA PHE A 743 -22.13 7.62 8.22
C PHE A 743 -22.53 6.41 7.39
N THR A 744 -21.88 6.25 6.24
CA THR A 744 -22.11 5.10 5.36
C THR A 744 -21.54 3.81 5.97
N ALA A 745 -22.21 2.72 5.67
CA ALA A 745 -21.73 1.35 5.80
C ALA A 745 -22.12 0.59 4.53
N GLN A 746 -21.15 0.09 3.78
CA GLN A 746 -21.33 -0.48 2.44
C GLN A 746 -22.00 0.51 1.47
N GLY A 747 -21.57 1.77 1.52
CA GLY A 747 -22.14 2.86 0.73
C GLY A 747 -23.54 3.32 1.13
N ILE A 748 -24.15 2.78 2.19
CA ILE A 748 -25.52 3.08 2.63
C ILE A 748 -25.48 3.76 4.00
N ALA A 749 -26.13 4.93 4.14
CA ALA A 749 -26.33 5.58 5.43
C ALA A 749 -27.76 5.36 5.94
N ARG A 750 -27.92 5.33 7.27
CA ARG A 750 -29.19 5.13 7.97
C ARG A 750 -29.38 6.18 9.02
N ALA A 751 -30.62 6.67 9.16
CA ALA A 751 -30.99 7.61 10.21
C ALA A 751 -32.38 7.28 10.77
N SER A 752 -32.62 7.62 12.04
CA SER A 752 -33.93 7.46 12.68
C SER A 752 -34.41 8.80 13.24
N PHE A 753 -35.64 9.18 12.91
CA PHE A 753 -36.27 10.42 13.29
C PHE A 753 -37.45 10.16 14.20
N ASN A 754 -37.67 11.01 15.21
CA ASN A 754 -38.91 11.01 16.00
C ASN A 754 -39.93 11.91 15.31
N ILE A 755 -41.16 11.42 15.16
CA ILE A 755 -42.26 12.17 14.56
C ILE A 755 -42.90 13.02 15.68
N ASP A 756 -42.47 14.28 15.82
CA ASP A 756 -42.92 15.13 16.92
C ASP A 756 -44.21 15.89 16.64
N ARG A 757 -44.60 16.04 15.37
CA ARG A 757 -45.67 16.92 14.92
C ARG A 757 -46.45 16.34 13.74
N PRO A 758 -47.78 16.60 13.68
CA PRO A 758 -48.54 16.30 12.46
C PRO A 758 -48.22 17.30 11.36
N GLY A 759 -48.35 16.90 10.11
CA GLY A 759 -48.14 17.72 8.93
C GLY A 759 -47.42 16.96 7.82
N LEU A 760 -47.08 17.67 6.73
CA LEU A 760 -46.31 17.12 5.63
C LEU A 760 -44.84 17.32 5.88
N LEU A 761 -44.16 16.26 6.29
CA LEU A 761 -42.71 16.21 6.49
C LEU A 761 -42.03 15.82 5.19
N SER A 762 -40.94 16.51 4.85
CA SER A 762 -40.09 16.16 3.71
C SER A 762 -38.67 15.83 4.23
N ILE A 763 -38.15 14.67 3.84
CA ILE A 763 -36.83 14.16 4.25
C ILE A 763 -35.95 14.12 3.02
N ASN A 764 -34.75 14.69 3.11
CA ASN A 764 -33.71 14.58 2.10
C ASN A 764 -32.39 14.21 2.74
N ALA A 765 -31.43 13.69 1.94
CA ALA A 765 -30.10 13.35 2.35
C ALA A 765 -29.06 14.09 1.49
N LEU A 766 -27.93 14.44 2.10
CA LEU A 766 -26.82 15.13 1.46
C LEU A 766 -25.53 14.42 1.88
N SER A 767 -24.64 14.17 0.93
CA SER A 767 -23.29 13.65 1.18
C SER A 767 -22.34 14.44 0.31
N SER A 768 -21.74 15.49 0.87
CA SER A 768 -20.91 16.42 0.09
C SER A 768 -19.76 15.69 -0.62
N PRO A 769 -19.54 15.94 -1.94
CA PRO A 769 -20.16 16.94 -2.79
C PRO A 769 -21.53 16.56 -3.43
N ALA A 770 -22.04 15.34 -3.25
CA ALA A 770 -23.38 14.94 -3.71
C ALA A 770 -24.47 15.64 -2.87
N ASN A 771 -25.09 16.68 -3.43
CA ASN A 771 -26.03 17.56 -2.72
C ASN A 771 -27.50 17.37 -3.13
N THR A 772 -27.79 16.32 -3.92
CA THR A 772 -29.14 16.04 -4.43
C THR A 772 -29.59 14.65 -4.01
N SER A 773 -30.80 14.54 -3.47
CA SER A 773 -31.45 13.26 -3.16
C SER A 773 -32.89 13.22 -3.58
N LEU A 774 -33.50 12.05 -3.70
CA LEU A 774 -34.92 11.86 -3.67
C LEU A 774 -35.46 12.47 -2.38
N VAL A 775 -36.71 12.96 -2.40
CA VAL A 775 -37.37 13.50 -1.23
C VAL A 775 -38.48 12.53 -0.79
N LEU A 776 -38.36 12.02 0.44
CA LEU A 776 -39.42 11.26 1.07
C LEU A 776 -40.42 12.23 1.68
N GLN A 777 -41.66 12.24 1.18
CA GLN A 777 -42.75 13.02 1.77
C GLN A 777 -43.63 12.11 2.63
N LEU A 778 -43.80 12.51 3.88
CA LEU A 778 -44.60 11.81 4.88
C LEU A 778 -45.72 12.74 5.36
N ASN A 779 -46.96 12.40 5.02
CA ASN A 779 -48.10 13.14 5.53
C ASN A 779 -48.61 12.49 6.82
N VAL A 780 -48.27 13.08 7.95
CA VAL A 780 -48.65 12.60 9.29
C VAL A 780 -49.96 13.24 9.72
N THR A 781 -50.98 12.45 9.90
CA THR A 781 -52.29 12.87 10.44
C THR A 781 -52.56 12.18 11.77
N SER A 782 -53.62 12.63 12.47
CA SER A 782 -54.04 12.00 13.72
C SER A 782 -54.60 10.57 13.55
N GLN A 783 -54.86 10.15 12.31
CA GLN A 783 -55.43 8.83 11.98
C GLN A 783 -54.44 7.89 11.27
N GLY A 784 -53.22 8.34 10.98
CA GLY A 784 -52.17 7.58 10.31
C GLY A 784 -51.40 8.40 9.30
N SER A 785 -50.38 7.83 8.68
CA SER A 785 -49.50 8.49 7.70
C SER A 785 -49.58 7.84 6.33
N SER A 786 -49.40 8.67 5.27
CA SER A 786 -49.08 8.17 3.93
C SER A 786 -47.66 8.61 3.55
N VAL A 787 -46.92 7.72 2.91
CA VAL A 787 -45.55 8.01 2.44
C VAL A 787 -45.57 8.09 0.91
N THR A 788 -44.97 9.14 0.37
CA THR A 788 -44.81 9.35 -1.06
C THR A 788 -43.32 9.68 -1.34
N VAL A 789 -42.72 9.02 -2.35
CA VAL A 789 -41.38 9.38 -2.85
C VAL A 789 -41.57 10.39 -3.98
N VAL A 790 -40.88 11.51 -3.86
CA VAL A 790 -40.92 12.57 -4.89
C VAL A 790 -39.53 12.68 -5.49
N THR A 791 -39.43 12.42 -6.78
CA THR A 791 -38.23 12.71 -7.55
C THR A 791 -38.04 14.21 -7.65
N PRO A 792 -36.90 14.79 -7.33
CA PRO A 792 -36.66 16.21 -7.58
C PRO A 792 -36.85 16.45 -9.08
N THR A 793 -37.72 17.42 -9.42
CA THR A 793 -37.79 17.84 -10.81
C THR A 793 -36.45 18.45 -11.16
N PRO A 794 -35.76 17.96 -12.19
CA PRO A 794 -34.50 18.60 -12.61
C PRO A 794 -34.88 20.06 -12.91
N ILE A 795 -34.12 21.00 -12.33
CA ILE A 795 -34.22 22.41 -12.72
C ILE A 795 -34.04 22.39 -14.24
N PRO A 796 -35.00 22.87 -15.05
CA PRO A 796 -34.81 22.81 -16.48
C PRO A 796 -33.52 23.56 -16.80
N GLU A 797 -32.50 22.85 -17.28
CA GLU A 797 -31.45 23.50 -18.05
C GLU A 797 -32.19 24.31 -19.10
N PHE A 798 -32.00 25.62 -19.04
CA PHE A 798 -32.54 26.50 -20.08
C PHE A 798 -31.90 26.04 -21.41
N THR A 799 -32.54 25.15 -22.11
CA THR A 799 -32.22 24.81 -23.48
C THR A 799 -32.43 26.09 -24.25
N SER A 800 -31.36 26.84 -24.45
CA SER A 800 -31.39 27.96 -25.37
C SER A 800 -31.70 27.42 -26.76
N THR A 801 -32.94 27.62 -27.19
CA THR A 801 -33.35 27.42 -28.58
C THR A 801 -32.38 28.24 -29.44
N PRO A 802 -31.70 27.66 -30.41
CA PRO A 802 -30.75 28.40 -31.24
C PRO A 802 -31.53 29.36 -32.13
N THR A 803 -31.65 30.61 -31.68
CA THR A 803 -32.00 31.72 -32.60
C THR A 803 -30.74 31.98 -33.39
N GLN A 804 -30.79 31.72 -34.69
CA GLN A 804 -29.72 32.10 -35.59
C GLN A 804 -29.55 33.63 -35.61
N ILE A 805 -28.47 34.07 -34.95
CA ILE A 805 -27.94 35.46 -35.07
C ILE A 805 -26.63 35.34 -35.85
N PRO A 806 -26.37 36.21 -36.82
CA PRO A 806 -25.19 36.13 -37.65
C PRO A 806 -23.92 36.28 -36.82
N SER A 807 -22.95 35.45 -37.13
CA SER A 807 -21.68 35.28 -36.43
C SER A 807 -20.85 36.57 -36.37
N THR A 808 -20.84 37.20 -35.20
CA THR A 808 -19.78 38.13 -34.81
C THR A 808 -18.75 37.29 -34.02
N PRO A 809 -17.45 37.39 -34.27
CA PRO A 809 -16.44 36.56 -33.55
C PRO A 809 -16.49 36.90 -32.05
N THR A 810 -16.84 35.92 -31.25
CA THR A 810 -16.77 36.00 -29.80
C THR A 810 -15.29 36.04 -29.37
N PRO A 811 -14.85 37.02 -28.59
CA PRO A 811 -13.49 37.02 -28.08
C PRO A 811 -13.30 35.81 -27.15
N THR A 812 -12.31 35.00 -27.42
CA THR A 812 -11.83 33.90 -26.55
C THR A 812 -11.64 34.44 -25.11
N PRO A 813 -12.19 33.81 -24.06
CA PRO A 813 -11.95 34.23 -22.70
C PRO A 813 -10.44 34.19 -22.40
N THR A 814 -9.85 35.34 -22.21
CA THR A 814 -8.45 35.47 -21.78
C THR A 814 -8.34 34.86 -20.38
N PRO A 815 -7.41 33.96 -20.08
CA PRO A 815 -7.24 33.42 -18.74
C PRO A 815 -6.99 34.58 -17.77
N THR A 816 -7.82 34.68 -16.74
CA THR A 816 -7.70 35.72 -15.71
C THR A 816 -6.38 35.55 -14.97
N SER A 817 -5.58 36.62 -14.92
CA SER A 817 -4.28 36.57 -14.21
C SER A 817 -4.49 36.32 -12.70
N PRO A 818 -3.56 35.66 -12.01
CA PRO A 818 -3.63 35.42 -10.57
C PRO A 818 -3.89 36.69 -9.75
N LEU A 819 -3.38 37.83 -10.19
CA LEU A 819 -3.62 39.12 -9.54
C LEU A 819 -5.09 39.55 -9.63
N GLN A 820 -5.81 39.22 -10.71
CA GLN A 820 -7.24 39.47 -10.84
C GLN A 820 -8.05 38.53 -9.93
N GLN A 821 -7.49 37.39 -9.52
CA GLN A 821 -8.06 36.49 -8.52
C GLN A 821 -7.70 36.89 -7.08
N GLY A 822 -6.91 37.97 -6.85
CA GLY A 822 -6.59 38.52 -5.54
C GLY A 822 -5.44 37.86 -4.80
N TYR A 823 -4.51 37.20 -5.50
CA TYR A 823 -3.26 36.66 -4.94
C TYR A 823 -2.06 36.84 -5.88
N PRO A 824 -0.81 36.89 -5.34
CA PRO A 824 0.39 37.02 -6.18
C PRO A 824 0.64 35.72 -6.97
N GLY A 825 0.79 35.83 -8.31
CA GLY A 825 1.24 34.72 -9.16
C GLY A 825 2.77 34.56 -9.16
N PHE A 826 3.27 33.54 -9.86
CA PHE A 826 4.70 33.21 -9.93
C PHE A 826 5.57 34.40 -10.39
N SER A 827 5.12 35.15 -11.42
CA SER A 827 5.83 36.34 -11.89
C SER A 827 5.90 37.44 -10.83
N GLY A 828 4.84 37.58 -10.01
CA GLY A 828 4.80 38.50 -8.88
C GLY A 828 5.72 38.08 -7.76
N TRP A 829 5.80 36.84 -7.45
CA TRP A 829 6.76 36.28 -6.52
C TRP A 829 8.20 36.55 -6.94
N LEU A 830 8.55 36.24 -8.21
CA LEU A 830 9.89 36.42 -8.74
C LEU A 830 10.32 37.92 -8.70
N ALA A 831 9.42 38.85 -9.10
CA ALA A 831 9.68 40.28 -9.03
C ALA A 831 9.88 40.76 -7.59
N SER A 832 9.12 40.26 -6.63
CA SER A 832 9.29 40.57 -5.21
C SER A 832 10.61 40.08 -4.64
N VAL A 833 11.05 38.88 -5.03
CA VAL A 833 12.37 38.31 -4.63
C VAL A 833 13.51 39.17 -5.18
N LEU A 834 13.48 39.56 -6.45
CA LEU A 834 14.50 40.39 -7.05
C LEU A 834 14.57 41.76 -6.40
N LEU A 835 13.42 42.36 -6.07
CA LEU A 835 13.33 43.64 -5.37
C LEU A 835 13.91 43.55 -3.95
N LEU A 836 13.65 42.44 -3.22
CA LEU A 836 14.20 42.21 -1.88
C LEU A 836 15.70 41.94 -1.90
N ILE A 837 16.24 41.26 -2.90
CA ILE A 837 17.68 41.07 -3.07
C ILE A 837 18.36 42.43 -3.32
N GLY A 838 17.82 43.24 -4.23
CA GLY A 838 18.38 44.57 -4.54
C GLY A 838 18.32 45.52 -3.35
N SER A 839 17.18 45.58 -2.63
CA SER A 839 17.02 46.42 -1.44
C SER A 839 17.87 45.94 -0.26
N GLY A 840 18.03 44.64 -0.08
CA GLY A 840 18.90 44.05 0.93
C GLY A 840 20.38 44.36 0.66
N PHE A 841 20.81 44.24 -0.59
CA PHE A 841 22.18 44.62 -1.00
C PHE A 841 22.45 46.09 -0.77
N LEU A 842 21.51 46.98 -1.14
CA LEU A 842 21.62 48.42 -0.89
C LEU A 842 21.74 48.73 0.61
N ALA A 843 20.90 48.08 1.44
CA ALA A 843 20.95 48.25 2.89
C ALA A 843 22.27 47.73 3.49
N TYR A 844 22.81 46.64 2.97
CA TYR A 844 24.11 46.12 3.34
C TYR A 844 25.22 47.13 3.02
N TRP A 845 25.27 47.66 1.80
CA TRP A 845 26.24 48.61 1.34
C TRP A 845 26.21 49.92 2.14
N LEU A 846 25.00 50.45 2.41
CA LEU A 846 24.82 51.64 3.26
C LEU A 846 25.28 51.36 4.69
N GLY A 847 24.94 50.19 5.27
CA GLY A 847 25.33 49.85 6.63
C GLY A 847 26.85 49.66 6.78
N ASP A 848 27.50 49.06 5.81
CA ASP A 848 28.93 48.84 5.76
C ASP A 848 29.67 50.21 5.66
N ARG A 849 29.19 51.09 4.77
CA ARG A 849 29.78 52.39 4.52
C ARG A 849 29.65 53.40 5.68
N PHE A 850 28.49 53.40 6.37
CA PHE A 850 28.15 54.40 7.36
C PHE A 850 28.20 53.93 8.82
N ALA A 851 28.30 52.65 9.07
CA ALA A 851 28.22 52.10 10.42
C ALA A 851 29.32 51.07 10.74
N ALA A 852 29.36 49.96 10.14
CA ALA A 852 30.34 48.86 10.11
C ALA A 852 29.74 47.63 9.43
N THR A 853 30.56 46.71 8.91
CA THR A 853 30.15 45.49 8.21
C THR A 853 29.08 44.65 9.00
N ARG A 854 29.24 44.57 10.33
CA ARG A 854 28.26 43.89 11.21
C ARG A 854 26.87 44.57 11.20
N TRP A 855 26.82 45.88 11.05
CA TRP A 855 25.57 46.63 10.93
C TRP A 855 24.97 46.56 9.53
N GLY A 856 25.83 46.50 8.50
CA GLY A 856 25.40 46.25 7.12
C GLY A 856 24.60 44.96 7.01
N MET A 857 25.10 43.88 7.60
CA MET A 857 24.41 42.55 7.64
C MET A 857 23.05 42.63 8.38
N ARG A 858 23.00 43.30 9.54
CA ARG A 858 21.76 43.48 10.31
C ARG A 858 20.74 44.33 9.57
N TRP A 859 21.15 45.39 8.91
CA TRP A 859 20.26 46.25 8.13
C TRP A 859 19.69 45.46 6.93
N ALA A 860 20.53 44.73 6.22
CA ALA A 860 20.07 43.86 5.13
C ALA A 860 19.05 42.82 5.59
N MET A 861 19.31 42.13 6.73
CA MET A 861 18.38 41.15 7.28
C MET A 861 17.04 41.79 7.66
N CYS A 862 17.02 42.95 8.32
CA CYS A 862 15.78 43.63 8.70
C CYS A 862 14.98 44.10 7.47
N VAL A 863 15.62 44.53 6.41
CA VAL A 863 14.99 44.91 5.14
C VAL A 863 14.35 43.71 4.48
N VAL A 864 15.07 42.61 4.38
CA VAL A 864 14.53 41.37 3.76
C VAL A 864 13.37 40.81 4.60
N LEU A 865 13.51 40.75 5.93
CA LEU A 865 12.44 40.29 6.82
C LEU A 865 11.19 41.16 6.74
N GLY A 866 11.35 42.49 6.74
CA GLY A 866 10.24 43.43 6.63
C GLY A 866 9.48 43.28 5.30
N GLY A 867 10.18 43.10 4.20
CA GLY A 867 9.58 42.90 2.89
C GLY A 867 8.94 41.52 2.73
N LEU A 868 9.55 40.44 3.31
CA LEU A 868 8.96 39.11 3.35
C LEU A 868 7.67 39.10 4.16
N LEU A 869 7.62 39.78 5.31
CA LEU A 869 6.37 39.88 6.11
C LEU A 869 5.28 40.58 5.31
N ALA A 870 5.59 41.64 4.59
CA ALA A 870 4.65 42.33 3.73
C ALA A 870 4.17 41.48 2.55
N TYR A 871 5.07 40.69 1.94
CA TYR A 871 4.69 39.73 0.90
C TYR A 871 3.80 38.62 1.45
N THR A 872 4.14 38.04 2.60
CA THR A 872 3.35 36.99 3.27
C THR A 872 1.94 37.48 3.58
N TYR A 873 1.76 38.72 4.04
CA TYR A 873 0.45 39.34 4.23
C TYR A 873 -0.42 39.26 2.98
N LEU A 874 0.16 39.53 1.80
CA LEU A 874 -0.56 39.46 0.53
C LEU A 874 -0.82 37.99 0.09
N ALA A 875 0.15 37.11 0.27
CA ALA A 875 0.08 35.73 -0.16
C ALA A 875 -0.90 34.88 0.66
N THR A 876 -1.00 35.17 1.96
CA THR A 876 -1.94 34.48 2.89
C THR A 876 -3.36 35.08 2.91
N ARG A 877 -3.65 36.02 2.02
CA ARG A 877 -4.98 36.67 1.93
C ARG A 877 -5.46 37.27 3.25
N MET A 878 -4.60 37.87 4.01
CA MET A 878 -5.00 38.58 5.24
C MET A 878 -6.07 39.66 4.92
N PRO A 879 -6.92 40.06 5.89
CA PRO A 879 -8.04 40.99 5.64
C PRO A 879 -7.60 42.25 4.86
N GLY A 880 -8.26 42.50 3.73
CA GLY A 880 -7.97 43.62 2.82
C GLY A 880 -6.93 43.32 1.72
N ALA A 881 -6.13 42.26 1.81
CA ALA A 881 -5.09 41.96 0.82
C ALA A 881 -5.64 41.67 -0.58
N ALA A 882 -6.69 40.89 -0.68
CA ALA A 882 -7.32 40.50 -1.95
C ALA A 882 -7.94 41.75 -2.64
N ALA A 883 -8.66 42.57 -1.92
CA ALA A 883 -9.25 43.82 -2.44
C ALA A 883 -8.16 44.77 -2.95
N TYR A 884 -7.09 44.94 -2.17
CA TYR A 884 -5.96 45.79 -2.53
C TYR A 884 -5.23 45.29 -3.80
N LEU A 885 -5.01 44.01 -3.95
CA LEU A 885 -4.40 43.43 -5.14
C LEU A 885 -5.32 43.54 -6.37
N HIS A 886 -6.61 43.37 -6.19
CA HIS A 886 -7.61 43.53 -7.25
C HIS A 886 -7.63 44.97 -7.78
N GLU A 887 -7.57 45.98 -6.87
CA GLU A 887 -7.61 47.40 -7.22
C GLU A 887 -6.31 47.92 -7.82
N ARG A 888 -5.14 47.52 -7.28
CA ARG A 888 -3.82 48.09 -7.64
C ARG A 888 -2.88 47.19 -8.41
N GLY A 889 -3.23 45.90 -8.55
CA GLY A 889 -2.48 44.91 -9.35
C GLY A 889 -0.98 44.83 -9.00
N TRP A 890 -0.14 44.78 -10.00
CA TRP A 890 1.32 44.63 -9.88
C TRP A 890 2.01 45.77 -9.13
N SER A 891 1.59 47.00 -9.40
CA SER A 891 2.19 48.19 -8.75
C SER A 891 1.90 48.24 -7.26
N GLY A 892 0.67 47.80 -6.87
CA GLY A 892 0.30 47.73 -5.48
C GLY A 892 1.08 46.65 -4.72
N MET A 893 1.27 45.47 -5.32
CA MET A 893 2.04 44.38 -4.74
C MET A 893 3.49 44.81 -4.45
N LEU A 894 4.20 45.31 -5.46
CA LEU A 894 5.58 45.79 -5.30
C LEU A 894 5.66 46.93 -4.32
N GLY A 895 4.66 47.85 -4.31
CA GLY A 895 4.59 48.95 -3.36
C GLY A 895 4.51 48.50 -1.89
N ILE A 896 3.69 47.50 -1.58
CA ILE A 896 3.59 46.93 -0.21
C ILE A 896 4.88 46.22 0.20
N VAL A 897 5.51 45.44 -0.69
CA VAL A 897 6.78 44.78 -0.42
C VAL A 897 7.89 45.79 -0.16
N LEU A 898 7.94 46.86 -0.97
CA LEU A 898 8.92 47.97 -0.79
C LEU A 898 8.66 48.72 0.52
N PHE A 899 7.42 48.97 0.86
CA PHE A 899 7.05 49.61 2.14
C PHE A 899 7.47 48.76 3.34
N GLY A 900 7.25 47.45 3.30
CA GLY A 900 7.72 46.50 4.32
C GLY A 900 9.25 46.51 4.45
N ALA A 901 9.98 46.55 3.32
CA ALA A 901 11.43 46.64 3.29
C ALA A 901 11.92 47.96 3.90
N ALA A 902 11.28 49.08 3.56
CA ALA A 902 11.60 50.41 4.11
C ALA A 902 11.31 50.50 5.62
N ALA A 903 10.22 49.90 6.09
CA ALA A 903 9.91 49.80 7.52
C ALA A 903 10.97 48.97 8.28
N GLY A 904 11.43 47.86 7.69
CA GLY A 904 12.53 47.07 8.21
C GLY A 904 13.84 47.84 8.33
N PHE A 905 14.15 48.64 7.30
CA PHE A 905 15.33 49.55 7.34
C PHE A 905 15.20 50.60 8.43
N GLY A 906 14.03 51.24 8.54
CA GLY A 906 13.75 52.23 9.60
C GLY A 906 13.95 51.66 11.00
N GLY A 907 13.39 50.48 11.25
CA GLY A 907 13.56 49.73 12.51
C GLY A 907 15.03 49.44 12.83
N ALA A 908 15.77 48.95 11.83
CA ALA A 908 17.21 48.67 11.98
C ALA A 908 18.05 49.93 12.23
N TYR A 909 17.70 51.05 11.59
CA TYR A 909 18.36 52.34 11.81
C TYR A 909 18.08 52.91 13.22
N VAL A 910 16.84 52.80 13.69
CA VAL A 910 16.48 53.21 15.07
C VAL A 910 17.24 52.36 16.07
N TRP A 911 17.29 51.07 15.86
CA TRP A 911 18.05 50.13 16.70
C TRP A 911 19.54 50.51 16.75
N PHE A 912 20.13 50.84 15.61
CA PHE A 912 21.50 51.32 15.53
C PHE A 912 21.71 52.60 16.35
N ARG A 913 20.81 53.59 16.23
CA ARG A 913 20.89 54.84 16.98
C ARG A 913 20.81 54.63 18.49
N LEU A 914 19.88 53.79 18.97
CA LEU A 914 19.72 53.49 20.38
C LEU A 914 20.94 52.77 20.98
N THR A 915 21.55 51.88 20.25
CA THR A 915 22.75 51.14 20.71
C THR A 915 24.03 51.99 20.67
N LYS A 916 24.09 52.96 19.78
CA LYS A 916 25.22 53.90 19.71
C LYS A 916 25.19 54.98 20.79
N GLY A 917 23.97 55.34 21.25
CA GLY A 917 23.76 56.31 22.33
C GLY A 917 24.06 55.81 23.76
N SER A 918 24.17 54.50 23.96
CA SER A 918 24.37 53.88 25.30
C SER A 918 25.85 53.60 25.67
N ARG A 919 26.81 53.88 24.81
CA ARG A 919 28.23 53.78 25.13
C ARG A 919 28.76 55.13 25.58
N LYS A 920 28.74 55.43 26.89
CA LYS A 920 29.61 56.42 27.52
C LYS A 920 31.06 55.91 27.43
N PRO A 921 32.06 56.77 27.15
CA PRO A 921 33.46 56.35 27.20
C PRO A 921 33.86 56.01 28.65
N PRO A 922 34.71 55.00 28.84
CA PRO A 922 35.34 54.78 30.14
C PRO A 922 36.28 55.93 30.40
N GLY A 923 36.04 56.59 31.56
CA GLY A 923 36.95 57.57 32.12
C GLY A 923 38.18 56.88 32.71
#